data_5af08cac116ea7bea5c99f34ebf6fb41
#
_entry.id   5af08cac116ea7bea5c99f34ebf6fb41
#
_cell.length_a   1.000
_cell.length_b   1.000
_cell.length_c   1.000
_cell.angle_alpha   90.00
_cell.angle_beta   90.00
_cell.angle_gamma   90.00
#
_symmetry.space_group_name_H-M   'P 1'
#
loop_
_entity.id
_entity.type
_entity.pdbx_description
1 polymer ?
#
loop_
_entity_poly.entity_id
_entity_poly.type
_entity_poly.pdbx_seq_one_letter_code
_entity_poly.pdbx_strand_id
1 'polypeptide(L)'
;MSIKIALAGNPNCGKTTLFNALTGSNQFVGNWPGVTVEKKEGKLKWDKEVTIMDLPGIYSLSPYTLEEVVARNYLITDRPDAILNIVDGTNIERNLYLSTQIMELGIPVVMAINMMDLVRKSGDKINVDKLSKKLGCPVVEISALKGDGIKEAANKAVELAKKKALTKPVHEFSKDAEEIIAAVESKLTGIKDEQKRFFAIKLLEKDDKIAAQMKSVPDVSDEIRRMEDTFDDDTESIITNERYTYISSIIGDCCQKAGSGKKLTLSDKIDRIVTNRFLALPIFAIVMYIVYYVSVTTVGTIATDWANDGVFGDGWYLAGIGRSAYEEDAGEYGDAETIINAFVDESGDEDLAAAVDAESEDYDPAAAIEAVKAYAATVADDAEVTYVVQDEETMAEEDETANGADLKAAVEVYEKWNATAPDNADYGIWIPGIPAFLESALDAANCADWLRGLIMDGIVAGVGAVLGFVPQILILFIFLAFLEGCGYMARIAFIMDRIFRKFGLSGKSFIPMLIGSGCGVPCIMASRTIENDRDRKMTIMTTTFIPCGAKLPFIAMVAGAIFGGASWVAPSAYFLGIAAIICSGIILKKTKLFAGDPAPFVMELPAYHLPTVGSVLRSMWERGWSFIKKAGTIILLSTIVIWFTTYFGFVDGAFQMLSEDQIDSSILATIGKAISWIFIPQGFGNWQATVASVTGLVAKENIVGTMGILYGGQEGVSVYAAMAASFTAVSGYAFLAFNLLCAPCFAAMGAIKREMNNTKWFWIAIGYQCGFAYLVALVINQIGRLFTGAGFGIGTVVAIVIIIAFIYLLFRPYKESETLQVATGK
;
A
#
# COMPACT_ATOMS: atom_id res chain seq x y z
N MET A 1 -29.08 -27.51 28.92
CA MET A 1 -28.65 -27.19 27.55
C MET A 1 -28.09 -25.79 27.55
N SER A 2 -26.84 -25.59 27.11
CA SER A 2 -26.26 -24.23 27.01
C SER A 2 -27.04 -23.43 25.96
N ILE A 3 -27.53 -22.26 26.33
CA ILE A 3 -28.27 -21.36 25.45
C ILE A 3 -27.23 -20.61 24.60
N LYS A 4 -27.44 -20.57 23.27
CA LYS A 4 -26.55 -19.83 22.33
C LYS A 4 -27.28 -18.60 21.81
N ILE A 5 -26.69 -17.43 22.04
CA ILE A 5 -27.22 -16.15 21.54
C ILE A 5 -26.20 -15.57 20.53
N ALA A 6 -26.69 -15.27 19.34
CA ALA A 6 -25.87 -14.60 18.32
C ALA A 6 -26.00 -13.07 18.44
N LEU A 7 -24.87 -12.36 18.40
CA LEU A 7 -24.83 -10.91 18.20
C LEU A 7 -24.75 -10.64 16.70
N ALA A 8 -25.77 -10.00 16.15
CA ALA A 8 -25.83 -9.58 14.77
C ALA A 8 -25.98 -8.06 14.67
N GLY A 9 -25.48 -7.46 13.61
CA GLY A 9 -25.61 -6.02 13.37
C GLY A 9 -24.64 -5.52 12.32
N ASN A 10 -24.88 -4.32 11.86
CA ASN A 10 -24.07 -3.68 10.85
C ASN A 10 -22.63 -3.39 11.37
N PRO A 11 -21.66 -3.25 10.49
CA PRO A 11 -20.35 -2.71 10.88
C PRO A 11 -20.52 -1.36 11.60
N ASN A 12 -19.69 -1.12 12.61
CA ASN A 12 -19.65 0.12 13.41
C ASN A 12 -20.89 0.42 14.29
N CYS A 13 -21.89 -0.46 14.37
CA CYS A 13 -23.03 -0.29 15.28
C CYS A 13 -22.67 -0.47 16.78
N GLY A 14 -21.42 -0.76 17.11
CA GLY A 14 -20.96 -0.97 18.50
C GLY A 14 -21.03 -2.41 19.00
N LYS A 15 -21.12 -3.40 18.08
CA LYS A 15 -21.23 -4.82 18.36
C LYS A 15 -20.09 -5.36 19.24
N THR A 16 -18.84 -5.10 18.89
CA THR A 16 -17.65 -5.53 19.67
C THR A 16 -17.63 -4.89 21.06
N THR A 17 -18.05 -3.64 21.19
CA THR A 17 -18.16 -2.96 22.49
C THR A 17 -19.21 -3.67 23.38
N LEU A 18 -20.36 -4.00 22.80
CA LEU A 18 -21.41 -4.73 23.51
C LEU A 18 -20.94 -6.15 23.88
N PHE A 19 -20.30 -6.87 22.96
CA PHE A 19 -19.75 -8.20 23.24
C PHE A 19 -18.78 -8.18 24.42
N ASN A 20 -17.83 -7.25 24.44
CA ASN A 20 -16.88 -7.08 25.55
C ASN A 20 -17.59 -6.72 26.87
N ALA A 21 -18.63 -5.91 26.82
CA ALA A 21 -19.42 -5.56 27.99
C ALA A 21 -20.19 -6.77 28.56
N LEU A 22 -20.72 -7.65 27.71
CA LEU A 22 -21.46 -8.86 28.08
C LEU A 22 -20.57 -9.99 28.58
N THR A 23 -19.41 -10.22 27.95
CA THR A 23 -18.55 -11.42 28.22
C THR A 23 -17.35 -11.12 29.11
N GLY A 24 -16.83 -9.90 29.11
CA GLY A 24 -15.63 -9.51 29.85
C GLY A 24 -14.37 -10.22 29.34
N SER A 25 -13.51 -10.72 30.25
CA SER A 25 -12.26 -11.40 29.93
C SER A 25 -12.41 -12.88 29.52
N ASN A 26 -13.62 -13.45 29.64
CA ASN A 26 -13.88 -14.86 29.33
C ASN A 26 -14.29 -15.03 27.86
N GLN A 27 -13.34 -14.83 26.96
CA GLN A 27 -13.56 -14.90 25.52
C GLN A 27 -12.67 -15.96 24.90
N PHE A 28 -13.20 -16.68 23.93
CA PHE A 28 -12.41 -17.52 23.02
C PHE A 28 -12.35 -16.84 21.67
N VAL A 29 -11.15 -16.71 21.15
CA VAL A 29 -10.87 -16.11 19.85
C VAL A 29 -10.19 -17.16 18.96
N GLY A 30 -10.76 -17.41 17.82
CA GLY A 30 -10.26 -18.36 16.81
C GLY A 30 -10.73 -17.94 15.42
N ASN A 31 -10.60 -18.83 14.46
CA ASN A 31 -11.17 -18.61 13.12
C ASN A 31 -12.37 -19.51 12.90
N TRP A 32 -13.30 -19.05 12.05
CA TRP A 32 -14.38 -19.90 11.57
C TRP A 32 -13.80 -21.05 10.73
N PRO A 33 -14.36 -22.27 10.83
CA PRO A 33 -13.84 -23.42 10.08
C PRO A 33 -13.74 -23.15 8.58
N GLY A 34 -12.55 -23.37 8.02
CA GLY A 34 -12.29 -23.24 6.59
C GLY A 34 -12.13 -21.83 6.03
N VAL A 35 -12.17 -20.79 6.86
CA VAL A 35 -12.03 -19.38 6.44
C VAL A 35 -11.15 -18.60 7.41
N THR A 36 -10.63 -17.48 6.96
CA THR A 36 -9.75 -16.57 7.75
C THR A 36 -10.54 -15.55 8.58
N VAL A 37 -11.85 -15.71 8.67
CA VAL A 37 -12.74 -14.81 9.42
C VAL A 37 -12.65 -15.13 10.91
N GLU A 38 -12.46 -14.12 11.73
CA GLU A 38 -12.32 -14.27 13.19
C GLU A 38 -13.65 -14.69 13.83
N LYS A 39 -13.57 -15.72 14.68
CA LYS A 39 -14.68 -16.22 15.50
C LYS A 39 -14.45 -15.83 16.94
N LYS A 40 -15.41 -15.11 17.54
CA LYS A 40 -15.38 -14.73 18.95
C LYS A 40 -16.59 -15.32 19.65
N GLU A 41 -16.34 -16.08 20.71
CA GLU A 41 -17.40 -16.56 21.59
C GLU A 41 -17.03 -16.34 23.06
N GLY A 42 -18.04 -16.11 23.90
CA GLY A 42 -17.80 -15.84 25.29
C GLY A 42 -19.02 -16.16 26.14
N LYS A 43 -18.81 -16.49 27.40
CA LYS A 43 -19.90 -16.74 28.35
C LYS A 43 -20.40 -15.43 28.93
N LEU A 44 -21.72 -15.34 29.11
CA LEU A 44 -22.35 -14.19 29.73
C LEU A 44 -21.84 -14.01 31.17
N LYS A 45 -21.48 -12.79 31.58
CA LYS A 45 -20.86 -12.49 32.88
C LYS A 45 -21.66 -13.00 34.08
N TRP A 46 -22.99 -12.91 34.01
CA TRP A 46 -23.93 -13.22 35.10
C TRP A 46 -24.71 -14.52 34.90
N ASP A 47 -24.58 -15.19 33.76
CA ASP A 47 -25.18 -16.50 33.47
C ASP A 47 -24.23 -17.31 32.56
N LYS A 48 -23.45 -18.21 33.20
CA LYS A 48 -22.40 -18.98 32.47
C LYS A 48 -22.98 -20.14 31.65
N GLU A 49 -24.26 -20.41 31.71
CA GLU A 49 -24.94 -21.38 30.85
C GLU A 49 -25.24 -20.75 29.46
N VAL A 50 -25.16 -19.42 29.34
CA VAL A 50 -25.42 -18.69 28.14
C VAL A 50 -24.11 -18.37 27.43
N THR A 51 -23.98 -18.79 26.19
CA THR A 51 -22.86 -18.48 25.32
C THR A 51 -23.26 -17.42 24.31
N ILE A 52 -22.51 -16.34 24.26
CA ILE A 52 -22.67 -15.26 23.27
C ILE A 52 -21.68 -15.50 22.13
N MET A 53 -22.20 -15.49 20.89
CA MET A 53 -21.40 -15.58 19.66
C MET A 53 -21.38 -14.24 18.98
N ASP A 54 -20.20 -13.65 18.78
CA ASP A 54 -20.03 -12.41 18.00
C ASP A 54 -19.93 -12.76 16.52
N LEU A 55 -20.95 -12.41 15.75
CA LEU A 55 -20.92 -12.58 14.29
C LEU A 55 -20.16 -11.42 13.65
N PRO A 56 -19.54 -11.62 12.48
CA PRO A 56 -19.00 -10.53 11.70
C PRO A 56 -20.04 -9.42 11.47
N GLY A 57 -19.59 -8.17 11.32
CA GLY A 57 -20.46 -7.06 10.95
C GLY A 57 -20.89 -7.20 9.49
N ILE A 58 -22.19 -7.22 9.24
CA ILE A 58 -22.77 -7.44 7.92
C ILE A 58 -23.85 -6.41 7.62
N TYR A 59 -24.02 -6.09 6.34
CA TYR A 59 -25.08 -5.18 5.90
C TYR A 59 -26.32 -5.93 5.39
N SER A 60 -26.11 -7.15 4.90
CA SER A 60 -27.15 -7.98 4.31
C SER A 60 -26.87 -9.48 4.52
N LEU A 61 -27.91 -10.29 4.45
CA LEU A 61 -27.79 -11.74 4.34
C LEU A 61 -27.68 -12.22 2.89
N SER A 62 -27.65 -11.32 1.90
CA SER A 62 -27.24 -11.59 0.52
C SER A 62 -25.73 -11.41 0.44
N PRO A 63 -24.91 -12.48 0.37
CA PRO A 63 -23.49 -12.38 0.64
C PRO A 63 -22.70 -11.91 -0.56
N TYR A 64 -22.05 -10.78 -0.37
CA TYR A 64 -20.99 -10.28 -1.24
C TYR A 64 -19.59 -10.50 -0.63
N THR A 65 -19.51 -10.69 0.70
CA THR A 65 -18.26 -10.87 1.43
C THR A 65 -18.19 -12.24 2.12
N LEU A 66 -16.97 -12.69 2.48
CA LEU A 66 -16.78 -13.93 3.25
C LEU A 66 -17.42 -13.83 4.64
N GLU A 67 -17.35 -12.66 5.25
CA GLU A 67 -17.96 -12.35 6.55
C GLU A 67 -19.47 -12.54 6.50
N GLU A 68 -20.13 -12.05 5.44
CA GLU A 68 -21.56 -12.20 5.25
C GLU A 68 -21.94 -13.66 4.99
N VAL A 69 -21.13 -14.41 4.25
CA VAL A 69 -21.32 -15.87 4.06
C VAL A 69 -21.26 -16.61 5.40
N VAL A 70 -20.26 -16.28 6.22
CA VAL A 70 -20.06 -16.92 7.55
C VAL A 70 -21.24 -16.62 8.47
N ALA A 71 -21.63 -15.35 8.60
CA ALA A 71 -22.74 -14.94 9.44
C ALA A 71 -24.07 -15.59 9.01
N ARG A 72 -24.35 -15.58 7.70
CA ARG A 72 -25.53 -16.19 7.12
C ARG A 72 -25.57 -17.70 7.36
N ASN A 73 -24.49 -18.41 7.06
CA ASN A 73 -24.42 -19.85 7.24
C ASN A 73 -24.62 -20.24 8.71
N TYR A 74 -24.02 -19.51 9.64
CA TYR A 74 -24.26 -19.73 11.06
C TYR A 74 -25.72 -19.53 11.45
N LEU A 75 -26.38 -18.49 10.98
CA LEU A 75 -27.78 -18.20 11.28
C LEU A 75 -28.74 -19.23 10.67
N ILE A 76 -28.47 -19.74 9.48
CA ILE A 76 -29.31 -20.69 8.77
C ILE A 76 -29.08 -22.13 9.25
N THR A 77 -27.80 -22.55 9.37
CA THR A 77 -27.40 -23.94 9.61
C THR A 77 -27.31 -24.25 11.08
N ASP A 78 -26.56 -23.46 11.86
CA ASP A 78 -26.37 -23.70 13.31
C ASP A 78 -27.55 -23.24 14.16
N ARG A 79 -28.32 -22.27 13.67
CA ARG A 79 -29.54 -21.72 14.31
C ARG A 79 -29.37 -21.45 15.80
N PRO A 80 -28.89 -20.30 16.21
CA PRO A 80 -28.83 -19.93 17.64
C PRO A 80 -30.19 -19.90 18.26
N ASP A 81 -30.29 -20.07 19.59
CA ASP A 81 -31.56 -20.05 20.33
C ASP A 81 -32.23 -18.67 20.35
N ALA A 82 -31.46 -17.59 20.22
CA ALA A 82 -31.92 -16.22 19.97
C ALA A 82 -30.86 -15.36 19.27
N ILE A 83 -31.31 -14.28 18.68
CA ILE A 83 -30.47 -13.26 18.07
C ILE A 83 -30.64 -11.94 18.84
N LEU A 84 -29.54 -11.35 19.28
CA LEU A 84 -29.49 -9.97 19.76
C LEU A 84 -28.97 -9.09 18.61
N ASN A 85 -29.89 -8.44 17.91
CA ASN A 85 -29.60 -7.58 16.77
C ASN A 85 -29.31 -6.16 17.24
N ILE A 86 -28.12 -5.67 16.96
CA ILE A 86 -27.64 -4.35 17.36
C ILE A 86 -27.84 -3.39 16.21
N VAL A 87 -28.56 -2.30 16.51
CA VAL A 87 -28.92 -1.26 15.54
C VAL A 87 -28.34 0.08 16.00
N ASP A 88 -27.68 0.78 15.11
CA ASP A 88 -27.24 2.15 15.38
C ASP A 88 -28.45 3.11 15.34
N GLY A 89 -28.78 3.70 16.47
CA GLY A 89 -29.88 4.63 16.60
C GLY A 89 -29.68 5.95 15.83
N THR A 90 -28.45 6.33 15.54
CA THR A 90 -28.15 7.53 14.74
C THR A 90 -28.40 7.33 13.25
N ASN A 91 -28.34 6.05 12.79
CA ASN A 91 -28.55 5.62 11.40
C ASN A 91 -29.55 4.45 11.30
N ILE A 92 -30.67 4.58 11.99
CA ILE A 92 -31.64 3.49 12.18
C ILE A 92 -32.18 2.95 10.85
N GLU A 93 -32.48 3.81 9.88
CA GLU A 93 -33.05 3.45 8.58
C GLU A 93 -32.27 2.35 7.86
N ARG A 94 -30.98 2.55 7.75
CA ARG A 94 -30.10 1.59 7.08
C ARG A 94 -29.90 0.30 7.86
N ASN A 95 -29.82 0.42 9.18
CA ASN A 95 -29.63 -0.76 10.03
C ASN A 95 -30.86 -1.66 10.05
N LEU A 96 -32.05 -1.12 9.82
CA LEU A 96 -33.30 -1.89 9.71
C LEU A 96 -33.32 -2.79 8.47
N TYR A 97 -32.51 -2.52 7.42
CA TYR A 97 -32.45 -3.40 6.25
C TYR A 97 -31.97 -4.82 6.62
N LEU A 98 -30.88 -4.94 7.37
CA LEU A 98 -30.44 -6.23 7.92
C LEU A 98 -31.46 -6.80 8.91
N SER A 99 -32.03 -5.94 9.74
CA SER A 99 -33.00 -6.36 10.76
C SER A 99 -34.22 -7.04 10.14
N THR A 100 -34.75 -6.53 9.02
CA THR A 100 -35.89 -7.18 8.32
C THR A 100 -35.51 -8.57 7.82
N GLN A 101 -34.33 -8.76 7.27
CA GLN A 101 -33.84 -10.06 6.81
C GLN A 101 -33.63 -11.06 7.96
N ILE A 102 -33.10 -10.59 9.11
CA ILE A 102 -32.91 -11.43 10.29
C ILE A 102 -34.27 -11.92 10.82
N MET A 103 -35.28 -11.09 10.80
CA MET A 103 -36.63 -11.48 11.26
C MET A 103 -37.29 -12.53 10.36
N GLU A 104 -36.95 -12.59 9.08
CA GLU A 104 -37.43 -13.60 8.13
C GLU A 104 -36.91 -15.01 8.42
N LEU A 105 -35.83 -15.15 9.21
CA LEU A 105 -35.26 -16.46 9.57
C LEU A 105 -36.10 -17.25 10.58
N GLY A 106 -37.09 -16.64 11.20
CA GLY A 106 -37.95 -17.28 12.20
C GLY A 106 -37.20 -17.68 13.49
N ILE A 107 -36.12 -17.01 13.83
CA ILE A 107 -35.36 -17.16 15.08
C ILE A 107 -35.84 -16.07 16.04
N PRO A 108 -35.90 -16.31 17.38
CA PRO A 108 -36.23 -15.27 18.35
C PRO A 108 -35.25 -14.09 18.25
N VAL A 109 -35.76 -12.86 18.03
CA VAL A 109 -34.95 -11.66 17.86
C VAL A 109 -35.27 -10.64 18.94
N VAL A 110 -34.25 -10.08 19.56
CA VAL A 110 -34.31 -8.84 20.36
C VAL A 110 -33.52 -7.78 19.65
N MET A 111 -34.13 -6.63 19.43
CA MET A 111 -33.44 -5.49 18.85
C MET A 111 -32.89 -4.57 19.94
N ALA A 112 -31.60 -4.30 19.91
CA ALA A 112 -30.93 -3.37 20.80
C ALA A 112 -30.52 -2.10 20.02
N ILE A 113 -31.23 -0.98 20.26
CA ILE A 113 -30.87 0.30 19.64
C ILE A 113 -29.75 0.91 20.45
N ASN A 114 -28.58 0.94 19.87
CA ASN A 114 -27.36 1.49 20.47
C ASN A 114 -27.16 2.97 20.15
N MET A 115 -26.22 3.59 20.85
CA MET A 115 -25.91 5.02 20.72
C MET A 115 -27.06 5.96 21.10
N MET A 116 -27.97 5.52 21.98
CA MET A 116 -29.10 6.33 22.44
C MET A 116 -28.69 7.59 23.20
N ASP A 117 -27.49 7.62 23.75
CA ASP A 117 -26.89 8.83 24.32
C ASP A 117 -26.59 9.89 23.24
N LEU A 118 -26.19 9.49 22.05
CA LEU A 118 -25.98 10.39 20.91
C LEU A 118 -27.33 10.85 20.33
N VAL A 119 -28.29 9.93 20.16
CA VAL A 119 -29.67 10.22 19.69
C VAL A 119 -30.34 11.27 20.61
N ARG A 120 -30.21 11.10 21.92
CA ARG A 120 -30.76 12.07 22.89
C ARG A 120 -30.04 13.42 22.84
N LYS A 121 -28.72 13.42 22.60
CA LYS A 121 -27.90 14.61 22.47
C LYS A 121 -28.23 15.41 21.20
N SER A 122 -28.58 14.73 20.09
CA SER A 122 -29.04 15.37 18.86
C SER A 122 -30.47 15.94 18.97
N GLY A 123 -31.20 15.56 20.00
CA GLY A 123 -32.60 15.95 20.22
C GLY A 123 -33.61 15.07 19.47
N ASP A 124 -33.15 14.04 18.78
CA ASP A 124 -33.98 13.08 18.05
C ASP A 124 -34.74 12.19 19.05
N LYS A 125 -35.95 11.76 18.67
CA LYS A 125 -36.78 10.88 19.48
C LYS A 125 -37.15 9.65 18.70
N ILE A 126 -36.87 8.48 19.26
CA ILE A 126 -37.30 7.17 18.73
C ILE A 126 -38.38 6.62 19.67
N ASN A 127 -39.53 6.31 19.11
CA ASN A 127 -40.61 5.68 19.88
C ASN A 127 -40.44 4.15 19.84
N VAL A 128 -39.75 3.64 20.86
CA VAL A 128 -39.41 2.23 21.00
C VAL A 128 -40.62 1.32 21.03
N ASP A 129 -41.73 1.71 21.70
CA ASP A 129 -42.94 0.92 21.79
C ASP A 129 -43.67 0.79 20.45
N LYS A 130 -43.73 1.88 19.68
CA LYS A 130 -44.29 1.84 18.32
C LYS A 130 -43.41 0.98 17.39
N LEU A 131 -42.09 1.16 17.50
CA LEU A 131 -41.13 0.40 16.70
C LEU A 131 -41.19 -1.09 16.99
N SER A 132 -41.32 -1.48 18.29
CA SER A 132 -41.48 -2.87 18.71
C SER A 132 -42.77 -3.51 18.14
N LYS A 133 -43.89 -2.76 18.12
CA LYS A 133 -45.13 -3.21 17.53
C LYS A 133 -45.05 -3.38 16.01
N LYS A 134 -44.41 -2.45 15.31
CA LYS A 134 -44.25 -2.49 13.85
C LYS A 134 -43.30 -3.60 13.39
N LEU A 135 -42.22 -3.86 14.14
CA LEU A 135 -41.27 -4.90 13.82
C LEU A 135 -41.66 -6.29 14.35
N GLY A 136 -42.58 -6.38 15.32
CA GLY A 136 -42.98 -7.64 15.89
C GLY A 136 -41.94 -8.31 16.80
N CYS A 137 -40.95 -7.56 17.28
CA CYS A 137 -39.89 -8.04 18.18
C CYS A 137 -39.68 -7.05 19.35
N PRO A 138 -39.21 -7.52 20.53
CA PRO A 138 -38.83 -6.61 21.61
C PRO A 138 -37.71 -5.69 21.21
N VAL A 139 -37.88 -4.41 21.51
CA VAL A 139 -36.85 -3.37 21.26
C VAL A 139 -36.36 -2.81 22.59
N VAL A 140 -35.07 -2.61 22.76
CA VAL A 140 -34.43 -2.08 23.98
C VAL A 140 -33.46 -0.97 23.61
N GLU A 141 -33.55 0.15 24.34
CA GLU A 141 -32.57 1.22 24.21
C GLU A 141 -31.29 0.87 24.97
N ILE A 142 -30.12 1.01 24.29
CA ILE A 142 -28.84 0.77 24.94
C ILE A 142 -27.82 1.88 24.64
N SER A 143 -26.83 2.01 25.49
CA SER A 143 -25.56 2.67 25.19
C SER A 143 -24.43 1.73 25.59
N ALA A 144 -23.89 1.04 24.60
CA ALA A 144 -22.83 0.05 24.83
C ALA A 144 -21.58 0.67 25.46
N LEU A 145 -21.29 1.94 25.13
CA LEU A 145 -20.16 2.69 25.68
C LEU A 145 -20.37 3.06 27.16
N LYS A 146 -21.58 3.44 27.56
CA LYS A 146 -21.92 3.82 28.94
C LYS A 146 -22.34 2.65 29.81
N GLY A 147 -22.69 1.53 29.22
CA GLY A 147 -23.18 0.33 29.94
C GLY A 147 -24.68 0.32 30.19
N ASP A 148 -25.42 1.32 29.66
CA ASP A 148 -26.86 1.47 29.91
C ASP A 148 -27.67 0.46 29.09
N GLY A 149 -28.70 -0.14 29.67
CA GLY A 149 -29.65 -1.05 29.00
C GLY A 149 -29.10 -2.44 28.60
N ILE A 150 -27.80 -2.67 28.71
CA ILE A 150 -27.12 -3.90 28.22
C ILE A 150 -27.69 -5.15 28.90
N LYS A 151 -27.82 -5.11 30.22
CA LYS A 151 -28.31 -6.25 31.00
C LYS A 151 -29.76 -6.58 30.68
N GLU A 152 -30.59 -5.56 30.45
CA GLU A 152 -31.98 -5.73 30.05
C GLU A 152 -32.10 -6.41 28.68
N ALA A 153 -31.36 -5.92 27.67
CA ALA A 153 -31.34 -6.48 26.32
C ALA A 153 -30.91 -7.95 26.31
N ALA A 154 -29.85 -8.30 27.03
CA ALA A 154 -29.35 -9.66 27.14
C ALA A 154 -30.36 -10.58 27.88
N ASN A 155 -30.94 -10.12 28.98
CA ASN A 155 -31.93 -10.90 29.72
C ASN A 155 -33.19 -11.16 28.90
N LYS A 156 -33.69 -10.19 28.13
CA LYS A 156 -34.80 -10.38 27.18
C LYS A 156 -34.44 -11.41 26.11
N ALA A 157 -33.22 -11.40 25.57
CA ALA A 157 -32.78 -12.41 24.61
C ALA A 157 -32.74 -13.82 25.24
N VAL A 158 -32.23 -13.95 26.46
CA VAL A 158 -32.25 -15.22 27.21
C VAL A 158 -33.68 -15.71 27.49
N GLU A 159 -34.57 -14.81 27.86
CA GLU A 159 -35.99 -15.14 28.12
C GLU A 159 -36.70 -15.68 26.86
N LEU A 160 -36.52 -15.02 25.70
CA LEU A 160 -37.06 -15.48 24.42
C LEU A 160 -36.44 -16.81 23.99
N ALA A 161 -35.15 -17.01 24.18
CA ALA A 161 -34.48 -18.28 23.91
C ALA A 161 -35.06 -19.42 24.74
N LYS A 162 -35.31 -19.20 26.06
CA LYS A 162 -35.94 -20.19 26.96
C LYS A 162 -37.35 -20.52 26.57
N LYS A 163 -38.15 -19.53 26.14
CA LYS A 163 -39.52 -19.70 25.68
C LYS A 163 -39.63 -20.30 24.28
N LYS A 164 -38.55 -20.40 23.53
CA LYS A 164 -38.52 -20.75 22.10
C LYS A 164 -39.57 -19.99 21.28
N ALA A 165 -39.76 -18.71 21.63
CA ALA A 165 -40.76 -17.85 21.00
C ALA A 165 -40.28 -17.46 19.61
N LEU A 166 -40.92 -17.96 18.56
CA LEU A 166 -40.58 -17.65 17.18
C LEU A 166 -40.92 -16.18 16.85
N THR A 167 -39.99 -15.46 16.26
CA THR A 167 -40.29 -14.15 15.68
C THR A 167 -40.92 -14.35 14.31
N LYS A 168 -42.18 -13.91 14.17
CA LYS A 168 -42.85 -13.87 12.87
C LYS A 168 -42.62 -12.52 12.24
N PRO A 169 -42.15 -12.45 10.99
CA PRO A 169 -42.03 -11.18 10.27
C PRO A 169 -43.44 -10.55 10.14
N VAL A 170 -43.55 -9.32 10.57
CA VAL A 170 -44.78 -8.52 10.47
C VAL A 170 -44.79 -7.65 9.23
N HIS A 171 -43.60 -7.54 8.58
CA HIS A 171 -43.48 -6.74 7.38
C HIS A 171 -44.17 -7.38 6.19
N GLU A 172 -44.99 -6.59 5.53
CA GLU A 172 -45.67 -6.93 4.28
C GLU A 172 -45.16 -5.99 3.19
N PHE A 173 -44.82 -6.54 2.05
CA PHE A 173 -44.49 -5.79 0.83
C PHE A 173 -45.77 -5.35 0.12
N SER A 174 -45.67 -4.80 -1.07
CA SER A 174 -46.85 -4.50 -1.88
C SER A 174 -47.66 -5.75 -2.14
N LYS A 175 -48.97 -5.58 -2.36
CA LYS A 175 -49.88 -6.70 -2.52
C LYS A 175 -49.48 -7.64 -3.65
N ASP A 176 -49.02 -7.09 -4.74
CA ASP A 176 -48.58 -7.87 -5.91
C ASP A 176 -47.30 -8.68 -5.59
N ALA A 177 -46.33 -8.09 -4.86
CA ALA A 177 -45.13 -8.79 -4.43
C ALA A 177 -45.46 -9.93 -3.43
N GLU A 178 -46.37 -9.70 -2.45
CA GLU A 178 -46.79 -10.71 -1.49
C GLU A 178 -47.50 -11.91 -2.14
N GLU A 179 -48.34 -11.67 -3.18
CA GLU A 179 -48.97 -12.75 -3.95
C GLU A 179 -47.94 -13.65 -4.63
N ILE A 180 -46.89 -13.06 -5.20
CA ILE A 180 -45.80 -13.81 -5.85
C ILE A 180 -44.97 -14.56 -4.81
N ILE A 181 -44.62 -13.93 -3.69
CA ILE A 181 -43.88 -14.58 -2.60
C ILE A 181 -44.64 -15.78 -2.07
N ALA A 182 -45.98 -15.63 -1.80
CA ALA A 182 -46.82 -16.71 -1.32
C ALA A 182 -46.90 -17.87 -2.33
N ALA A 183 -46.92 -17.59 -3.64
CA ALA A 183 -46.88 -18.62 -4.67
C ALA A 183 -45.56 -19.42 -4.61
N VAL A 184 -44.40 -18.77 -4.42
CA VAL A 184 -43.13 -19.45 -4.24
C VAL A 184 -43.09 -20.23 -2.92
N GLU A 185 -43.57 -19.67 -1.81
CA GLU A 185 -43.65 -20.36 -0.52
C GLU A 185 -44.43 -21.68 -0.62
N SER A 186 -45.48 -21.72 -1.42
CA SER A 186 -46.33 -22.94 -1.61
C SER A 186 -45.58 -24.05 -2.34
N LYS A 187 -44.58 -23.71 -3.16
CA LYS A 187 -43.75 -24.66 -3.91
C LYS A 187 -42.61 -25.25 -3.07
N LEU A 188 -42.29 -24.63 -1.91
CA LEU A 188 -41.18 -25.04 -1.06
C LEU A 188 -41.55 -26.29 -0.25
N THR A 189 -40.87 -27.40 -0.55
CA THR A 189 -41.03 -28.68 0.14
C THR A 189 -39.80 -29.02 0.99
N GLY A 190 -39.97 -29.57 2.16
CA GLY A 190 -38.89 -29.99 3.05
C GLY A 190 -38.18 -28.86 3.82
N ILE A 191 -38.71 -27.65 3.78
CA ILE A 191 -38.29 -26.47 4.55
C ILE A 191 -39.30 -26.23 5.67
N LYS A 192 -38.83 -25.84 6.86
CA LYS A 192 -39.71 -25.49 7.97
C LYS A 192 -40.56 -24.26 7.62
N ASP A 193 -41.81 -24.26 8.01
CA ASP A 193 -42.75 -23.16 7.67
C ASP A 193 -42.21 -21.78 8.09
N GLU A 194 -41.46 -21.71 9.18
CA GLU A 194 -40.90 -20.50 9.74
C GLU A 194 -39.81 -19.88 8.82
N GLN A 195 -39.23 -20.68 7.94
CA GLN A 195 -38.14 -20.27 7.04
C GLN A 195 -38.59 -20.08 5.58
N LYS A 196 -39.81 -20.54 5.24
CA LYS A 196 -40.29 -20.51 3.84
C LYS A 196 -40.21 -19.14 3.23
N ARG A 197 -40.60 -18.10 3.97
CA ARG A 197 -40.55 -16.72 3.50
C ARG A 197 -39.12 -16.28 3.12
N PHE A 198 -38.15 -16.57 3.98
CA PHE A 198 -36.76 -16.25 3.71
C PHE A 198 -36.25 -16.94 2.45
N PHE A 199 -36.50 -18.25 2.32
CA PHE A 199 -36.09 -19.01 1.15
C PHE A 199 -36.84 -18.59 -0.12
N ALA A 200 -38.13 -18.27 -0.04
CA ALA A 200 -38.90 -17.77 -1.18
C ALA A 200 -38.34 -16.46 -1.71
N ILE A 201 -38.06 -15.49 -0.82
CA ILE A 201 -37.48 -14.21 -1.18
C ILE A 201 -36.08 -14.40 -1.79
N LYS A 202 -35.26 -15.27 -1.21
CA LYS A 202 -33.90 -15.52 -1.74
C LYS A 202 -33.90 -16.22 -3.10
N LEU A 203 -34.84 -17.08 -3.39
CA LEU A 203 -34.99 -17.67 -4.72
C LEU A 203 -35.47 -16.64 -5.76
N LEU A 204 -36.35 -15.71 -5.37
CA LEU A 204 -36.75 -14.59 -6.22
C LEU A 204 -35.56 -13.63 -6.48
N GLU A 205 -34.72 -13.39 -5.46
CA GLU A 205 -33.45 -12.62 -5.61
C GLU A 205 -32.40 -13.37 -6.43
N LYS A 206 -32.69 -14.57 -6.95
CA LYS A 206 -31.76 -15.41 -7.74
C LYS A 206 -30.46 -15.77 -6.98
N ASP A 207 -30.53 -15.98 -5.64
CA ASP A 207 -29.39 -16.34 -4.79
C ASP A 207 -29.00 -17.82 -5.00
N ASP A 208 -28.07 -18.07 -5.91
CA ASP A 208 -27.57 -19.42 -6.26
C ASP A 208 -26.98 -20.16 -5.06
N LYS A 209 -26.41 -19.45 -4.08
CA LYS A 209 -25.80 -20.08 -2.90
C LYS A 209 -26.85 -20.61 -1.93
N ILE A 210 -28.00 -19.99 -1.87
CA ILE A 210 -29.16 -20.51 -1.12
C ILE A 210 -29.76 -21.70 -1.88
N ALA A 211 -29.92 -21.60 -3.19
CA ALA A 211 -30.38 -22.71 -4.01
C ALA A 211 -29.47 -23.95 -3.85
N ALA A 212 -28.16 -23.77 -3.79
CA ALA A 212 -27.19 -24.86 -3.57
C ALA A 212 -27.29 -25.55 -2.19
N GLN A 213 -27.87 -24.89 -1.17
CA GLN A 213 -28.10 -25.47 0.17
C GLN A 213 -29.40 -26.25 0.27
N MET A 214 -30.30 -26.11 -0.69
CA MET A 214 -31.59 -26.80 -0.71
C MET A 214 -31.45 -28.22 -1.27
N LYS A 215 -32.14 -29.19 -0.67
CA LYS A 215 -32.16 -30.55 -1.17
C LYS A 215 -32.92 -30.69 -2.51
N SER A 216 -33.90 -29.82 -2.73
CA SER A 216 -34.69 -29.72 -3.95
C SER A 216 -35.02 -28.26 -4.18
N VAL A 217 -34.62 -27.74 -5.32
CA VAL A 217 -34.93 -26.36 -5.73
C VAL A 217 -36.14 -26.39 -6.62
N PRO A 218 -37.24 -25.73 -6.24
CA PRO A 218 -38.42 -25.64 -7.11
C PRO A 218 -38.14 -24.73 -8.31
N ASP A 219 -38.83 -25.00 -9.42
CA ASP A 219 -38.77 -24.06 -10.55
C ASP A 219 -39.66 -22.84 -10.24
N VAL A 220 -39.00 -21.67 -10.17
CA VAL A 220 -39.61 -20.37 -9.87
C VAL A 220 -39.47 -19.39 -11.06
N SER A 221 -39.14 -19.89 -12.23
CA SER A 221 -38.88 -19.06 -13.41
C SER A 221 -40.09 -18.23 -13.83
N ASP A 222 -41.32 -18.79 -13.66
CA ASP A 222 -42.57 -18.10 -14.01
C ASP A 222 -42.88 -16.98 -13.02
N GLU A 223 -42.64 -17.18 -11.73
CA GLU A 223 -42.80 -16.17 -10.68
C GLU A 223 -41.78 -15.04 -10.83
N ILE A 224 -40.55 -15.35 -11.18
CA ILE A 224 -39.53 -14.36 -11.50
C ILE A 224 -39.97 -13.48 -12.66
N ARG A 225 -40.39 -14.08 -13.78
CA ARG A 225 -40.88 -13.32 -14.93
C ARG A 225 -42.11 -12.47 -14.57
N ARG A 226 -43.10 -13.05 -13.86
CA ARG A 226 -44.27 -12.31 -13.43
C ARG A 226 -43.91 -11.11 -12.58
N MET A 227 -42.88 -11.23 -11.71
CA MET A 227 -42.38 -10.12 -10.89
C MET A 227 -41.69 -9.05 -11.73
N GLU A 228 -40.81 -9.45 -12.64
CA GLU A 228 -40.10 -8.56 -13.53
C GLU A 228 -41.07 -7.81 -14.48
N ASP A 229 -42.06 -8.51 -15.03
CA ASP A 229 -43.08 -7.91 -15.90
C ASP A 229 -44.04 -6.96 -15.13
N THR A 230 -44.30 -7.22 -13.83
CA THR A 230 -45.22 -6.40 -13.02
C THR A 230 -44.56 -5.07 -12.61
N PHE A 231 -43.29 -5.11 -12.29
CA PHE A 231 -42.53 -3.97 -11.72
C PHE A 231 -41.53 -3.30 -12.71
N ASP A 232 -41.35 -3.85 -13.90
CA ASP A 232 -40.45 -3.36 -14.96
C ASP A 232 -39.01 -3.18 -14.46
N ASP A 233 -38.54 -4.10 -13.59
CA ASP A 233 -37.18 -4.09 -13.01
C ASP A 233 -36.74 -5.53 -12.69
N ASP A 234 -35.45 -5.73 -12.37
CA ASP A 234 -34.97 -7.02 -11.92
C ASP A 234 -35.49 -7.37 -10.51
N THR A 235 -35.65 -8.66 -10.22
CA THR A 235 -36.26 -9.12 -8.96
C THR A 235 -35.47 -8.76 -7.71
N GLU A 236 -34.12 -8.65 -7.79
CA GLU A 236 -33.28 -8.22 -6.66
C GLU A 236 -33.51 -6.75 -6.32
N SER A 237 -33.58 -5.89 -7.36
CA SER A 237 -33.92 -4.48 -7.21
C SER A 237 -35.33 -4.27 -6.66
N ILE A 238 -36.31 -5.04 -7.15
CA ILE A 238 -37.71 -4.96 -6.68
C ILE A 238 -37.78 -5.27 -5.20
N ILE A 239 -37.28 -6.41 -4.75
CA ILE A 239 -37.27 -6.80 -3.34
C ILE A 239 -36.54 -5.77 -2.46
N THR A 240 -35.45 -5.25 -2.95
CA THR A 240 -34.70 -4.20 -2.24
C THR A 240 -35.54 -2.93 -2.07
N ASN A 241 -36.20 -2.47 -3.13
CA ASN A 241 -37.07 -1.30 -3.10
C ASN A 241 -38.27 -1.51 -2.16
N GLU A 242 -38.91 -2.68 -2.18
CA GLU A 242 -40.02 -3.03 -1.29
C GLU A 242 -39.58 -2.98 0.19
N ARG A 243 -38.36 -3.48 0.51
CA ARG A 243 -37.79 -3.37 1.87
C ARG A 243 -37.60 -1.92 2.31
N TYR A 244 -37.04 -1.09 1.43
CA TYR A 244 -36.81 0.32 1.75
C TYR A 244 -38.14 1.09 1.87
N THR A 245 -39.14 0.78 1.07
CA THR A 245 -40.48 1.36 1.18
C THR A 245 -41.09 1.05 2.54
N TYR A 246 -41.02 -0.21 2.97
CA TYR A 246 -41.48 -0.62 4.29
C TYR A 246 -40.71 0.07 5.43
N ILE A 247 -39.38 0.11 5.37
CA ILE A 247 -38.50 0.76 6.37
C ILE A 247 -38.81 2.25 6.47
N SER A 248 -38.95 2.95 5.34
CA SER A 248 -39.28 4.36 5.31
C SER A 248 -40.63 4.67 5.97
N SER A 249 -41.63 3.77 5.77
CA SER A 249 -42.93 3.90 6.44
C SER A 249 -42.82 3.80 7.96
N ILE A 250 -41.99 2.87 8.47
CA ILE A 250 -41.76 2.71 9.90
C ILE A 250 -41.06 3.94 10.49
N ILE A 251 -40.03 4.43 9.80
CA ILE A 251 -39.27 5.56 10.30
C ILE A 251 -40.11 6.81 10.37
N GLY A 252 -40.92 7.06 9.34
CA GLY A 252 -41.88 8.18 9.36
C GLY A 252 -42.83 8.17 10.58
N ASP A 253 -43.24 6.97 11.00
CA ASP A 253 -44.16 6.78 12.10
C ASP A 253 -43.52 6.78 13.50
N CYS A 254 -42.28 6.25 13.59
CA CYS A 254 -41.63 5.95 14.87
C CYS A 254 -40.50 6.91 15.25
N CYS A 255 -39.89 7.64 14.27
CA CYS A 255 -38.72 8.48 14.50
C CYS A 255 -39.08 9.95 14.25
N GLN A 256 -38.87 10.80 15.27
CA GLN A 256 -38.99 12.25 15.15
C GLN A 256 -37.59 12.87 15.18
N LYS A 257 -37.13 13.38 14.05
CA LYS A 257 -35.89 14.15 14.01
C LYS A 257 -36.10 15.56 14.53
N ALA A 258 -35.30 15.96 15.50
CA ALA A 258 -35.31 17.31 16.05
C ALA A 258 -34.78 18.29 14.98
N GLY A 259 -35.69 18.85 14.21
CA GLY A 259 -35.33 19.81 13.17
C GLY A 259 -35.76 19.33 11.77
N SER A 260 -37.09 19.30 11.56
CA SER A 260 -37.68 19.16 10.21
C SER A 260 -37.50 20.41 9.33
N GLY A 261 -36.54 21.28 9.63
CA GLY A 261 -36.07 22.32 8.75
C GLY A 261 -34.67 21.94 8.27
N LYS A 262 -34.50 21.79 6.96
CA LYS A 262 -33.28 21.46 6.21
C LYS A 262 -32.05 22.31 6.61
N LYS A 263 -31.55 22.20 7.83
CA LYS A 263 -30.20 22.67 8.15
C LYS A 263 -29.23 21.52 7.89
N LEU A 264 -28.63 21.58 6.71
CA LEU A 264 -27.48 20.74 6.36
C LEU A 264 -26.49 20.77 7.51
N THR A 265 -26.07 19.60 7.98
CA THR A 265 -24.98 19.48 8.95
C THR A 265 -23.70 20.10 8.37
N LEU A 266 -22.72 20.41 9.20
CA LEU A 266 -21.42 20.86 8.71
C LEU A 266 -20.80 19.81 7.77
N SER A 267 -20.95 18.53 8.12
CA SER A 267 -20.51 17.41 7.27
C SER A 267 -21.19 17.42 5.91
N ASP A 268 -22.51 17.61 5.83
CA ASP A 268 -23.24 17.65 4.57
C ASP A 268 -22.80 18.82 3.67
N LYS A 269 -22.48 19.98 4.29
CA LYS A 269 -21.98 21.15 3.56
C LYS A 269 -20.58 20.89 2.97
N ILE A 270 -19.70 20.27 3.75
CA ILE A 270 -18.36 19.88 3.30
C ILE A 270 -18.49 18.82 2.20
N ASP A 271 -19.32 17.80 2.40
CA ASP A 271 -19.54 16.74 1.42
C ASP A 271 -20.06 17.27 0.08
N ARG A 272 -20.94 18.26 0.10
CA ARG A 272 -21.42 18.89 -1.13
C ARG A 272 -20.31 19.50 -1.99
N ILE A 273 -19.22 19.94 -1.36
CA ILE A 273 -18.04 20.50 -2.06
C ILE A 273 -17.09 19.38 -2.42
N VAL A 274 -16.71 18.57 -1.43
CA VAL A 274 -15.67 17.52 -1.55
C VAL A 274 -16.10 16.36 -2.44
N THR A 275 -17.40 16.01 -2.48
CA THR A 275 -17.93 14.95 -3.36
C THR A 275 -18.49 15.48 -4.68
N ASN A 276 -18.34 16.76 -4.97
CA ASN A 276 -18.78 17.36 -6.22
C ASN A 276 -18.04 16.72 -7.41
N ARG A 277 -18.79 16.37 -8.45
CA ARG A 277 -18.28 15.65 -9.63
C ARG A 277 -17.04 16.30 -10.29
N PHE A 278 -16.96 17.63 -10.27
CA PHE A 278 -15.88 18.39 -10.91
C PHE A 278 -14.81 18.85 -9.92
N LEU A 279 -15.20 19.20 -8.69
CA LEU A 279 -14.28 19.73 -7.67
C LEU A 279 -13.56 18.65 -6.89
N ALA A 280 -14.10 17.45 -6.81
CA ALA A 280 -13.56 16.37 -5.99
C ALA A 280 -12.12 15.97 -6.37
N LEU A 281 -11.85 15.78 -7.66
CA LEU A 281 -10.51 15.42 -8.14
C LEU A 281 -9.48 16.54 -7.94
N PRO A 282 -9.75 17.83 -8.30
CA PRO A 282 -8.85 18.91 -7.96
C PRO A 282 -8.58 19.08 -6.47
N ILE A 283 -9.61 19.03 -5.62
CA ILE A 283 -9.45 19.13 -4.16
C ILE A 283 -8.57 17.99 -3.65
N PHE A 284 -8.84 16.78 -4.12
CA PHE A 284 -8.04 15.63 -3.78
C PHE A 284 -6.58 15.78 -4.20
N ALA A 285 -6.32 16.24 -5.42
CA ALA A 285 -4.96 16.49 -5.92
C ALA A 285 -4.23 17.51 -5.02
N ILE A 286 -4.90 18.59 -4.62
CA ILE A 286 -4.33 19.61 -3.73
C ILE A 286 -4.02 19.01 -2.34
N VAL A 287 -4.96 18.27 -1.74
CA VAL A 287 -4.74 17.64 -0.42
C VAL A 287 -3.56 16.67 -0.48
N MET A 288 -3.48 15.85 -1.51
CA MET A 288 -2.38 14.91 -1.67
C MET A 288 -1.06 15.61 -1.98
N TYR A 289 -1.08 16.65 -2.80
CA TYR A 289 0.10 17.47 -3.03
C TYR A 289 0.67 18.04 -1.72
N ILE A 290 -0.19 18.59 -0.86
CA ILE A 290 0.23 19.11 0.45
C ILE A 290 0.83 17.98 1.31
N VAL A 291 0.17 16.81 1.37
CA VAL A 291 0.67 15.65 2.12
C VAL A 291 2.05 15.23 1.64
N TYR A 292 2.23 15.09 0.33
CA TYR A 292 3.52 14.70 -0.24
C TYR A 292 4.57 15.80 -0.10
N TYR A 293 4.21 17.05 -0.36
CA TYR A 293 5.12 18.18 -0.21
C TYR A 293 5.69 18.27 1.21
N VAL A 294 4.83 18.09 2.23
CA VAL A 294 5.30 18.11 3.62
C VAL A 294 6.06 16.84 4.00
N SER A 295 5.62 15.67 3.53
CA SER A 295 6.21 14.39 3.93
C SER A 295 7.48 14.04 3.15
N VAL A 296 7.64 14.55 1.92
CA VAL A 296 8.73 14.12 1.04
C VAL A 296 9.69 15.27 0.72
N THR A 297 9.19 16.53 0.61
CA THR A 297 10.01 17.65 0.11
C THR A 297 10.45 18.62 1.20
N THR A 298 9.79 18.66 2.36
CA THR A 298 10.14 19.61 3.42
C THR A 298 10.51 18.90 4.73
N VAL A 299 9.53 18.72 5.63
CA VAL A 299 9.77 18.11 6.95
C VAL A 299 10.32 16.69 6.83
N GLY A 300 9.85 15.95 5.83
CA GLY A 300 10.32 14.59 5.59
C GLY A 300 11.78 14.55 5.15
N THR A 301 12.20 15.41 4.23
CA THR A 301 13.59 15.50 3.76
C THR A 301 14.51 15.88 4.92
N ILE A 302 14.23 16.99 5.62
CA ILE A 302 15.04 17.42 6.78
C ILE A 302 15.22 16.28 7.81
N ALA A 303 14.15 15.50 8.07
CA ALA A 303 14.24 14.41 9.02
C ALA A 303 14.98 13.18 8.47
N THR A 304 14.94 12.98 7.16
CA THR A 304 15.65 11.89 6.45
C THR A 304 17.12 12.22 6.31
N ASP A 305 17.48 13.44 5.93
CA ASP A 305 18.87 13.91 5.85
C ASP A 305 19.53 13.84 7.23
N TRP A 306 18.81 14.29 8.29
CA TRP A 306 19.31 14.09 9.65
C TRP A 306 19.53 12.61 10.00
N ALA A 307 18.70 11.70 9.50
CA ALA A 307 18.89 10.27 9.77
C ALA A 307 19.99 9.66 8.91
N ASN A 308 20.06 10.00 7.61
CA ASN A 308 21.06 9.47 6.69
C ASN A 308 22.44 10.04 6.96
N ASP A 309 22.58 11.37 6.93
CA ASP A 309 23.89 12.02 7.04
C ASP A 309 24.34 12.13 8.49
N GLY A 310 23.38 12.29 9.41
CA GLY A 310 23.66 12.39 10.83
C GLY A 310 23.81 11.04 11.51
N VAL A 311 22.72 10.25 11.60
CA VAL A 311 22.72 9.01 12.40
C VAL A 311 23.45 7.87 11.70
N PHE A 312 23.25 7.71 10.41
CA PHE A 312 23.81 6.63 9.59
C PHE A 312 24.92 7.11 8.64
N GLY A 313 25.32 8.37 8.69
CA GLY A 313 26.45 8.97 8.03
C GLY A 313 27.51 9.45 9.03
N ASP A 314 28.10 10.60 8.76
CA ASP A 314 29.26 11.12 9.50
C ASP A 314 28.90 11.60 10.91
N GLY A 315 27.73 12.20 11.09
CA GLY A 315 27.30 12.70 12.39
C GLY A 315 26.41 13.95 12.31
N TRP A 316 26.09 14.53 13.46
CA TRP A 316 25.22 15.72 13.52
C TRP A 316 25.58 16.65 14.67
N TYR A 317 25.25 17.93 14.49
CA TYR A 317 25.35 18.93 15.55
C TYR A 317 24.17 18.87 16.52
N LEU A 318 24.45 18.89 17.81
CA LEU A 318 23.41 18.93 18.83
C LEU A 318 22.51 20.16 18.65
N ALA A 319 21.20 19.91 18.47
CA ALA A 319 20.20 20.93 18.17
C ALA A 319 20.45 21.76 16.87
N GLY A 320 21.31 21.27 15.97
CA GLY A 320 21.66 21.95 14.73
C GLY A 320 22.55 23.20 14.91
N ILE A 321 23.07 23.42 16.12
CA ILE A 321 23.90 24.59 16.40
C ILE A 321 25.28 24.38 15.77
N GLY A 322 25.67 25.29 14.88
CA GLY A 322 26.94 25.24 14.14
C GLY A 322 26.85 24.64 12.75
N ARG A 323 25.76 23.91 12.43
CA ARG A 323 25.59 23.23 11.13
C ARG A 323 25.74 24.15 9.95
N SER A 324 25.02 25.27 9.89
CA SER A 324 25.05 26.19 8.76
C SER A 324 26.40 26.89 8.59
N ALA A 325 27.11 27.17 9.68
CA ALA A 325 28.45 27.76 9.60
C ALA A 325 29.46 26.73 9.10
N TYR A 326 29.36 25.50 9.55
CA TYR A 326 30.22 24.42 9.03
C TYR A 326 29.95 24.13 7.55
N GLU A 327 28.67 24.01 7.16
CA GLU A 327 28.28 23.74 5.76
C GLU A 327 28.74 24.86 4.82
N GLU A 328 28.71 26.12 5.28
CA GLU A 328 29.23 27.27 4.52
C GLU A 328 30.76 27.20 4.34
N ASP A 329 31.51 27.00 5.43
CA ASP A 329 32.96 26.94 5.39
C ASP A 329 33.48 25.66 4.73
N ALA A 330 32.86 24.51 4.97
CA ALA A 330 33.21 23.24 4.33
C ALA A 330 32.90 23.25 2.83
N GLY A 331 31.77 23.86 2.43
CA GLY A 331 31.45 24.07 1.01
C GLY A 331 32.44 25.00 0.33
N GLU A 332 32.78 26.13 0.98
CA GLU A 332 33.80 27.05 0.43
C GLU A 332 35.17 26.35 0.21
N TYR A 333 35.56 25.48 1.18
CA TYR A 333 36.79 24.70 1.07
C TYR A 333 36.70 23.61 -0.02
N GLY A 334 35.61 22.86 -0.08
CA GLY A 334 35.41 21.78 -1.07
C GLY A 334 35.36 22.31 -2.51
N ASP A 335 34.68 23.43 -2.73
CA ASP A 335 34.68 24.09 -4.05
C ASP A 335 36.09 24.52 -4.47
N ALA A 336 36.86 25.09 -3.50
CA ALA A 336 38.21 25.50 -3.74
C ALA A 336 39.13 24.30 -4.05
N GLU A 337 39.01 23.22 -3.30
CA GLU A 337 39.79 21.99 -3.52
C GLU A 337 39.46 21.35 -4.87
N THR A 338 38.17 21.31 -5.26
CA THR A 338 37.73 20.80 -6.55
C THR A 338 38.34 21.61 -7.72
N ILE A 339 38.31 22.94 -7.62
CA ILE A 339 38.93 23.80 -8.63
C ILE A 339 40.46 23.58 -8.71
N ILE A 340 41.14 23.50 -7.56
CA ILE A 340 42.59 23.23 -7.51
C ILE A 340 42.89 21.88 -8.17
N ASN A 341 42.21 20.82 -7.79
CA ASN A 341 42.43 19.49 -8.36
C ASN A 341 42.16 19.47 -9.87
N ALA A 342 41.12 20.14 -10.36
CA ALA A 342 40.86 20.25 -11.80
C ALA A 342 42.02 20.89 -12.58
N PHE A 343 42.62 21.95 -12.05
CA PHE A 343 43.79 22.57 -12.67
C PHE A 343 45.06 21.74 -12.53
N VAL A 344 45.22 21.01 -11.44
CA VAL A 344 46.35 20.09 -11.22
C VAL A 344 46.27 18.93 -12.22
N ASP A 345 45.12 18.35 -12.42
CA ASP A 345 44.90 17.26 -13.37
C ASP A 345 45.18 17.70 -14.82
N GLU A 346 44.67 18.89 -15.21
CA GLU A 346 44.94 19.45 -16.55
C GLU A 346 46.43 19.77 -16.77
N SER A 347 47.18 20.07 -15.68
CA SER A 347 48.62 20.33 -15.78
C SER A 347 49.43 19.10 -16.16
N GLY A 348 48.98 17.90 -15.79
CA GLY A 348 49.71 16.65 -15.98
C GLY A 348 51.04 16.57 -15.20
N ASP A 349 51.20 17.38 -14.14
CA ASP A 349 52.42 17.41 -13.31
C ASP A 349 52.24 16.43 -12.13
N GLU A 350 52.89 15.26 -12.22
CA GLU A 350 52.81 14.19 -11.22
C GLU A 350 53.37 14.64 -9.85
N ASP A 351 54.38 15.53 -9.81
CA ASP A 351 54.93 16.04 -8.55
C ASP A 351 53.96 16.99 -7.86
N LEU A 352 53.21 17.80 -8.63
CA LEU A 352 52.15 18.68 -8.12
C LEU A 352 50.94 17.87 -7.63
N ALA A 353 50.52 16.89 -8.39
CA ALA A 353 49.45 16.00 -8.03
C ALA A 353 49.75 15.25 -6.70
N ALA A 354 50.93 14.70 -6.55
CA ALA A 354 51.40 14.08 -5.33
C ALA A 354 51.48 15.05 -4.13
N ALA A 355 51.76 16.33 -4.37
CA ALA A 355 51.84 17.33 -3.31
C ALA A 355 50.47 17.74 -2.75
N VAL A 356 49.38 17.66 -3.55
CA VAL A 356 47.99 18.01 -3.14
C VAL A 356 47.18 16.80 -2.68
N ASP A 357 47.70 15.59 -2.84
CA ASP A 357 47.01 14.36 -2.42
C ASP A 357 46.95 14.26 -0.89
N ALA A 358 45.84 14.69 -0.33
CA ALA A 358 45.58 14.68 1.11
C ALA A 358 45.45 13.25 1.70
N GLU A 359 45.31 12.21 0.88
CA GLU A 359 45.25 10.81 1.32
C GLU A 359 46.64 10.16 1.43
N SER A 360 47.66 10.82 0.96
CA SER A 360 49.04 10.33 1.02
C SER A 360 49.58 10.30 2.47
N GLU A 361 50.26 9.21 2.84
CA GLU A 361 50.94 9.11 4.15
C GLU A 361 52.02 10.22 4.36
N ASP A 362 52.56 10.78 3.31
CA ASP A 362 53.59 11.81 3.35
C ASP A 362 53.00 13.23 3.11
N TYR A 363 51.69 13.44 3.20
CA TYR A 363 51.05 14.73 2.96
C TYR A 363 51.52 15.81 3.94
N ASP A 364 52.04 16.91 3.38
CA ASP A 364 52.42 18.12 4.14
C ASP A 364 51.61 19.33 3.67
N PRO A 365 50.64 19.82 4.47
CA PRO A 365 49.82 20.97 4.14
C PRO A 365 50.59 22.21 3.71
N ALA A 366 51.74 22.46 4.32
CA ALA A 366 52.57 23.63 4.00
C ALA A 366 53.26 23.49 2.62
N ALA A 367 53.73 22.29 2.29
CA ALA A 367 54.30 21.99 0.97
C ALA A 367 53.22 22.05 -0.11
N ALA A 368 51.99 21.54 0.15
CA ALA A 368 50.84 21.61 -0.75
C ALA A 368 50.50 23.07 -1.08
N ILE A 369 50.36 23.93 -0.08
CA ILE A 369 50.11 25.38 -0.31
C ILE A 369 51.21 26.04 -1.16
N GLU A 370 52.50 25.80 -0.88
CA GLU A 370 53.61 26.37 -1.67
C GLU A 370 53.57 25.88 -3.13
N ALA A 371 53.32 24.60 -3.34
CA ALA A 371 53.23 23.99 -4.66
C ALA A 371 52.06 24.58 -5.47
N VAL A 372 50.87 24.63 -4.90
CA VAL A 372 49.66 25.17 -5.57
C VAL A 372 49.80 26.66 -5.84
N LYS A 373 50.37 27.45 -4.94
CA LYS A 373 50.67 28.87 -5.15
C LYS A 373 51.68 29.09 -6.27
N ALA A 374 52.76 28.32 -6.30
CA ALA A 374 53.75 28.41 -7.36
C ALA A 374 53.13 28.10 -8.72
N TYR A 375 52.29 27.10 -8.79
CA TYR A 375 51.55 26.72 -10.00
C TYR A 375 50.56 27.81 -10.41
N ALA A 376 49.68 28.28 -9.52
CA ALA A 376 48.68 29.30 -9.80
C ALA A 376 49.28 30.63 -10.30
N ALA A 377 50.50 30.95 -9.85
CA ALA A 377 51.26 32.11 -10.37
C ALA A 377 51.64 31.96 -11.84
N THR A 378 51.73 30.76 -12.38
CA THR A 378 52.07 30.49 -13.79
C THR A 378 50.85 30.45 -14.70
N VAL A 379 49.64 30.25 -14.14
CA VAL A 379 48.38 30.15 -14.88
C VAL A 379 47.85 31.54 -15.22
N ALA A 380 47.47 31.75 -16.49
CA ALA A 380 46.85 33.00 -16.94
C ALA A 380 45.43 33.13 -16.42
N ASP A 381 44.98 34.35 -16.10
CA ASP A 381 43.63 34.59 -15.53
C ASP A 381 42.48 34.13 -16.43
N ASP A 382 42.72 34.03 -17.74
CA ASP A 382 41.80 33.60 -18.78
C ASP A 382 41.96 32.13 -19.20
N ALA A 383 42.81 31.36 -18.51
CA ALA A 383 42.91 29.92 -18.74
C ALA A 383 41.69 29.24 -18.17
N GLU A 384 40.95 28.50 -18.98
CA GLU A 384 39.72 27.81 -18.57
C GLU A 384 39.99 26.30 -18.46
N VAL A 385 39.51 25.70 -17.38
CA VAL A 385 39.45 24.24 -17.16
C VAL A 385 37.98 23.82 -16.94
N THR A 386 37.60 22.73 -17.58
CA THR A 386 36.26 22.12 -17.36
C THR A 386 36.41 20.92 -16.42
N TYR A 387 35.63 20.88 -15.40
CA TYR A 387 35.57 19.78 -14.44
C TYR A 387 34.13 19.30 -14.23
N VAL A 388 34.00 18.08 -13.76
CA VAL A 388 32.69 17.44 -13.58
C VAL A 388 32.34 17.50 -12.11
N VAL A 389 31.17 18.08 -11.83
CA VAL A 389 30.55 17.99 -10.51
C VAL A 389 29.49 16.87 -10.53
N GLN A 390 29.57 15.94 -9.59
CA GLN A 390 28.67 14.80 -9.53
C GLN A 390 27.67 14.94 -8.36
N ASP A 391 26.38 14.81 -8.65
CA ASP A 391 25.33 14.71 -7.64
C ASP A 391 25.35 13.31 -7.01
N GLU A 392 25.58 13.21 -5.72
CA GLU A 392 25.74 11.94 -4.99
C GLU A 392 24.47 11.07 -5.00
N GLU A 393 23.26 11.65 -5.08
CA GLU A 393 22.00 10.92 -5.00
C GLU A 393 21.58 10.34 -6.35
N THR A 394 21.80 11.09 -7.43
CA THR A 394 21.38 10.71 -8.79
C THR A 394 22.54 10.24 -9.66
N MET A 395 23.80 10.45 -9.24
CA MET A 395 25.02 10.29 -10.05
C MET A 395 25.00 11.17 -11.31
N ALA A 396 24.20 12.25 -11.26
CA ALA A 396 24.15 13.22 -12.35
C ALA A 396 25.46 14.00 -12.39
N GLU A 397 25.98 14.16 -13.57
CA GLU A 397 27.22 14.88 -13.83
C GLU A 397 26.89 16.20 -14.54
N GLU A 398 27.38 17.30 -14.01
CA GLU A 398 27.28 18.60 -14.63
C GLU A 398 28.70 19.13 -14.91
N ASP A 399 28.93 19.55 -16.17
CA ASP A 399 30.21 20.17 -16.56
C ASP A 399 30.24 21.62 -16.06
N GLU A 400 31.15 21.92 -15.15
CA GLU A 400 31.44 23.27 -14.71
C GLU A 400 32.79 23.76 -15.27
N THR A 401 32.92 25.06 -15.39
CA THR A 401 34.16 25.68 -15.89
C THR A 401 34.69 26.67 -14.87
N ALA A 402 35.98 26.56 -14.56
CA ALA A 402 36.68 27.52 -13.74
C ALA A 402 37.82 28.19 -14.56
N ASN A 403 38.06 29.45 -14.30
CA ASN A 403 39.12 30.17 -14.92
C ASN A 403 40.33 30.36 -13.99
N GLY A 404 41.50 30.86 -14.53
CA GLY A 404 42.68 31.06 -13.72
C GLY A 404 42.52 32.09 -12.59
N ALA A 405 41.50 32.98 -12.68
CA ALA A 405 41.19 33.88 -11.58
C ALA A 405 40.46 33.14 -10.46
N ASP A 406 39.58 32.16 -10.81
CA ASP A 406 38.90 31.29 -9.86
C ASP A 406 39.90 30.39 -9.14
N LEU A 407 40.94 29.86 -9.86
CA LEU A 407 42.07 29.13 -9.25
C LEU A 407 42.77 29.98 -8.18
N LYS A 408 43.07 31.22 -8.47
CA LYS A 408 43.76 32.11 -7.52
C LYS A 408 42.90 32.40 -6.30
N ALA A 409 41.58 32.58 -6.49
CA ALA A 409 40.66 32.71 -5.38
C ALA A 409 40.55 31.41 -4.55
N ALA A 410 40.51 30.26 -5.21
CA ALA A 410 40.55 28.95 -4.56
C ALA A 410 41.80 28.73 -3.71
N VAL A 411 42.99 29.17 -4.22
CA VAL A 411 44.24 29.12 -3.47
C VAL A 411 44.20 29.99 -2.20
N GLU A 412 43.52 31.15 -2.22
CA GLU A 412 43.36 31.98 -1.03
C GLU A 412 42.48 31.28 0.03
N VAL A 413 41.46 30.58 -0.41
CA VAL A 413 40.62 29.77 0.48
C VAL A 413 41.38 28.57 1.06
N TYR A 414 42.11 27.87 0.21
CA TYR A 414 42.96 26.74 0.58
C TYR A 414 44.03 27.12 1.60
N GLU A 415 44.63 28.29 1.44
CA GLU A 415 45.59 28.88 2.42
C GLU A 415 44.89 29.28 3.73
N LYS A 416 43.66 29.87 3.66
CA LYS A 416 42.87 30.27 4.82
C LYS A 416 42.65 29.08 5.78
N TRP A 417 42.43 27.89 5.22
CA TRP A 417 42.21 26.67 5.93
C TRP A 417 43.48 25.80 6.11
N ASN A 418 44.61 26.33 5.81
CA ASN A 418 45.91 25.62 5.91
C ASN A 418 45.90 24.26 5.21
N ALA A 419 45.29 24.20 4.02
CA ALA A 419 45.17 22.99 3.19
C ALA A 419 44.60 21.79 3.95
N THR A 420 43.69 22.06 4.87
CA THR A 420 43.00 21.04 5.69
C THR A 420 41.54 21.39 5.79
N ALA A 421 40.66 20.43 5.50
CA ALA A 421 39.21 20.63 5.61
C ALA A 421 38.79 21.09 7.00
N PRO A 422 37.78 21.95 7.12
CA PRO A 422 37.25 22.38 8.42
C PRO A 422 36.84 21.19 9.31
N ASP A 423 37.25 21.22 10.59
CA ASP A 423 36.88 20.15 11.54
C ASP A 423 35.49 20.43 12.15
N ASN A 424 34.63 19.46 12.07
CA ASN A 424 33.29 19.49 12.67
C ASN A 424 33.29 19.90 14.14
N ALA A 425 34.30 19.55 14.91
CA ALA A 425 34.39 19.81 16.33
C ALA A 425 34.54 21.31 16.68
N ASP A 426 34.99 22.14 15.74
CA ASP A 426 35.25 23.58 15.94
C ASP A 426 33.96 24.42 15.89
N TYR A 427 32.87 23.90 15.31
CA TYR A 427 31.61 24.63 15.10
C TYR A 427 30.53 24.38 16.14
N GLY A 428 30.70 23.34 16.96
CA GLY A 428 29.68 23.02 17.96
C GLY A 428 29.88 21.64 18.60
N ILE A 429 28.85 21.22 19.33
CA ILE A 429 28.87 19.86 19.89
C ILE A 429 28.52 18.89 18.76
N TRP A 430 29.55 18.27 18.23
CA TRP A 430 29.43 17.24 17.19
C TRP A 430 29.19 15.86 17.82
N ILE A 431 28.22 15.13 17.30
CA ILE A 431 27.90 13.77 17.69
C ILE A 431 28.18 12.89 16.47
N PRO A 432 29.22 12.05 16.51
CA PRO A 432 29.54 11.17 15.39
C PRO A 432 28.41 10.18 15.10
N GLY A 433 28.23 9.86 13.84
CA GLY A 433 27.24 8.87 13.40
C GLY A 433 27.58 7.45 13.85
N ILE A 434 26.63 6.55 13.68
CA ILE A 434 26.85 5.13 14.01
C ILE A 434 28.01 4.54 13.20
N PRO A 435 28.17 4.81 11.89
CA PRO A 435 29.32 4.33 11.12
C PRO A 435 30.64 4.82 11.70
N ALA A 436 30.84 6.12 11.88
CA ALA A 436 32.06 6.71 12.40
C ALA A 436 32.43 6.19 13.80
N PHE A 437 31.43 6.02 14.68
CA PHE A 437 31.65 5.41 16.00
C PHE A 437 32.07 3.95 15.91
N LEU A 438 31.43 3.15 15.04
CA LEU A 438 31.77 1.74 14.86
C LEU A 438 33.13 1.57 14.20
N GLU A 439 33.47 2.39 13.23
CA GLU A 439 34.76 2.38 12.54
C GLU A 439 35.89 2.63 13.54
N SER A 440 35.82 3.71 14.31
CA SER A 440 36.78 3.98 15.39
C SER A 440 36.91 2.83 16.39
N ALA A 441 35.78 2.15 16.70
CA ALA A 441 35.80 0.99 17.61
C ALA A 441 36.46 -0.26 16.98
N LEU A 442 36.26 -0.48 15.68
CA LEU A 442 36.85 -1.59 14.93
C LEU A 442 38.36 -1.38 14.71
N ASP A 443 38.78 -0.15 14.46
CA ASP A 443 40.19 0.21 14.36
C ASP A 443 40.91 0.03 15.69
N ALA A 444 40.33 0.49 16.78
CA ALA A 444 40.87 0.26 18.14
C ALA A 444 40.97 -1.23 18.51
N ALA A 445 40.11 -2.07 17.91
CA ALA A 445 40.12 -3.52 18.12
C ALA A 445 41.07 -4.27 17.18
N ASN A 446 41.77 -3.59 16.24
CA ASN A 446 42.57 -4.20 15.17
C ASN A 446 41.80 -5.29 14.42
N CYS A 447 40.60 -4.98 13.94
CA CYS A 447 39.71 -5.94 13.33
C CYS A 447 40.24 -6.36 11.94
N ALA A 448 40.01 -7.63 11.55
CA ALA A 448 40.40 -8.09 10.21
C ALA A 448 39.54 -7.39 9.12
N ASP A 449 40.12 -7.05 7.99
CA ASP A 449 39.51 -6.27 6.91
C ASP A 449 38.19 -6.84 6.42
N TRP A 450 38.11 -8.17 6.27
CA TRP A 450 36.85 -8.83 5.86
C TRP A 450 35.72 -8.64 6.88
N LEU A 451 36.05 -8.55 8.17
CA LEU A 451 35.06 -8.36 9.22
C LEU A 451 34.65 -6.89 9.33
N ARG A 452 35.62 -5.98 9.10
CA ARG A 452 35.34 -4.54 8.98
C ARG A 452 34.37 -4.29 7.82
N GLY A 453 34.66 -4.78 6.61
CA GLY A 453 33.79 -4.65 5.44
C GLY A 453 32.40 -5.28 5.67
N LEU A 454 32.33 -6.45 6.31
CA LEU A 454 31.04 -7.06 6.65
C LEU A 454 30.21 -6.16 7.60
N ILE A 455 30.83 -5.55 8.59
CA ILE A 455 30.13 -4.71 9.56
C ILE A 455 29.75 -3.38 8.93
N MET A 456 30.71 -2.70 8.26
CA MET A 456 30.50 -1.37 7.72
C MET A 456 29.62 -1.42 6.46
N ASP A 457 30.05 -2.13 5.41
CA ASP A 457 29.38 -2.12 4.10
C ASP A 457 28.19 -3.09 4.06
N GLY A 458 28.33 -4.26 4.70
CA GLY A 458 27.28 -5.28 4.69
C GLY A 458 26.14 -4.99 5.66
N ILE A 459 26.41 -4.54 6.88
CA ILE A 459 25.42 -4.36 7.94
C ILE A 459 25.02 -2.89 8.08
N VAL A 460 25.99 -2.01 8.35
CA VAL A 460 25.73 -0.61 8.72
C VAL A 460 25.19 0.16 7.51
N ALA A 461 25.87 0.12 6.39
CA ALA A 461 25.43 0.78 5.17
C ALA A 461 24.09 0.20 4.67
N GLY A 462 23.96 -1.14 4.65
CA GLY A 462 22.73 -1.78 4.15
C GLY A 462 21.51 -1.56 5.04
N VAL A 463 21.65 -1.49 6.36
CA VAL A 463 20.56 -1.21 7.31
C VAL A 463 20.32 0.29 7.38
N GLY A 464 21.37 1.11 7.36
CA GLY A 464 21.33 2.56 7.38
C GLY A 464 20.51 3.12 6.23
N ALA A 465 20.80 2.70 5.01
CA ALA A 465 20.06 3.08 3.81
C ALA A 465 18.53 2.86 3.92
N VAL A 466 18.08 1.89 4.70
CA VAL A 466 16.65 1.63 4.89
C VAL A 466 16.09 2.36 6.09
N LEU A 467 16.83 2.43 7.20
CA LEU A 467 16.37 3.12 8.41
C LEU A 467 16.40 4.64 8.25
N GLY A 468 17.25 5.16 7.40
CA GLY A 468 17.30 6.57 7.04
C GLY A 468 15.97 7.11 6.51
N PHE A 469 15.20 6.30 5.76
CA PHE A 469 13.87 6.67 5.28
C PHE A 469 12.74 6.54 6.31
N VAL A 470 13.00 5.99 7.49
CA VAL A 470 11.96 5.82 8.52
C VAL A 470 11.31 7.13 8.94
N PRO A 471 12.03 8.24 9.18
CA PRO A 471 11.41 9.50 9.57
C PRO A 471 10.38 9.99 8.56
N GLN A 472 10.72 9.98 7.27
CA GLN A 472 9.83 10.37 6.18
C GLN A 472 8.56 9.51 6.14
N ILE A 473 8.72 8.20 6.29
CA ILE A 473 7.61 7.25 6.32
C ILE A 473 6.70 7.49 7.53
N LEU A 474 7.26 7.82 8.70
CA LEU A 474 6.48 8.13 9.90
C LEU A 474 5.64 9.39 9.72
N ILE A 475 6.20 10.44 9.11
CA ILE A 475 5.47 11.67 8.78
C ILE A 475 4.32 11.37 7.82
N LEU A 476 4.58 10.61 6.77
CA LEU A 476 3.54 10.17 5.83
C LEU A 476 2.42 9.39 6.56
N PHE A 477 2.76 8.51 7.50
CA PHE A 477 1.78 7.76 8.28
C PHE A 477 0.94 8.65 9.21
N ILE A 478 1.48 9.75 9.73
CA ILE A 478 0.72 10.74 10.50
C ILE A 478 -0.39 11.33 9.63
N PHE A 479 -0.05 11.81 8.43
CA PHE A 479 -1.04 12.38 7.52
C PHE A 479 -2.08 11.36 7.06
N LEU A 480 -1.65 10.16 6.70
CA LEU A 480 -2.56 9.08 6.29
C LEU A 480 -3.51 8.68 7.43
N ALA A 481 -3.01 8.54 8.67
CA ALA A 481 -3.84 8.24 9.82
C ALA A 481 -4.82 9.37 10.12
N PHE A 482 -4.42 10.62 9.92
CA PHE A 482 -5.30 11.78 10.05
C PHE A 482 -6.42 11.78 8.99
N LEU A 483 -6.08 11.61 7.71
CA LEU A 483 -7.04 11.58 6.60
C LEU A 483 -8.02 10.41 6.71
N GLU A 484 -7.53 9.25 7.17
CA GLU A 484 -8.36 8.08 7.45
C GLU A 484 -9.28 8.35 8.64
N GLY A 485 -8.72 8.87 9.74
CA GLY A 485 -9.45 9.15 10.97
C GLY A 485 -10.51 10.25 10.82
N CYS A 486 -10.28 11.29 10.04
CA CYS A 486 -11.29 12.32 9.78
C CYS A 486 -12.39 11.88 8.80
N GLY A 487 -12.25 10.72 8.13
CA GLY A 487 -13.24 10.18 7.20
C GLY A 487 -13.11 10.71 5.76
N TYR A 488 -12.04 11.43 5.43
CA TYR A 488 -11.81 11.97 4.07
C TYR A 488 -11.55 10.86 3.06
N MET A 489 -10.78 9.82 3.44
CA MET A 489 -10.44 8.70 2.55
C MET A 489 -11.68 7.94 2.05
N ALA A 490 -12.72 7.84 2.88
CA ALA A 490 -13.98 7.22 2.49
C ALA A 490 -14.67 7.96 1.31
N ARG A 491 -14.61 9.30 1.30
CA ARG A 491 -15.18 10.14 0.22
C ARG A 491 -14.44 9.96 -1.08
N ILE A 492 -13.12 9.93 -1.01
CA ILE A 492 -12.30 9.70 -2.19
C ILE A 492 -12.56 8.32 -2.79
N ALA A 493 -12.61 7.29 -1.96
CA ALA A 493 -12.96 5.94 -2.42
C ALA A 493 -14.36 5.92 -3.11
N PHE A 494 -15.34 6.64 -2.58
CA PHE A 494 -16.67 6.78 -3.18
C PHE A 494 -16.62 7.45 -4.56
N ILE A 495 -15.87 8.55 -4.71
CA ILE A 495 -15.75 9.26 -5.97
C ILE A 495 -15.06 8.40 -7.03
N MET A 496 -13.98 7.74 -6.63
CA MET A 496 -13.15 6.92 -7.51
C MET A 496 -13.82 5.59 -7.90
N ASP A 497 -14.79 5.10 -7.12
CA ASP A 497 -15.49 3.85 -7.39
C ASP A 497 -16.10 3.82 -8.80
N ARG A 498 -16.73 4.91 -9.22
CA ARG A 498 -17.32 5.01 -10.56
C ARG A 498 -16.29 4.84 -11.69
N ILE A 499 -15.05 5.27 -11.47
CA ILE A 499 -13.97 5.18 -12.46
C ILE A 499 -13.36 3.77 -12.42
N PHE A 500 -13.01 3.29 -11.22
CA PHE A 500 -12.32 2.02 -11.03
C PHE A 500 -13.15 0.79 -11.37
N ARG A 501 -14.46 0.83 -11.17
CA ARG A 501 -15.38 -0.24 -11.60
C ARG A 501 -15.32 -0.51 -13.11
N LYS A 502 -15.13 0.53 -13.93
CA LYS A 502 -14.97 0.35 -15.38
C LYS A 502 -13.75 -0.52 -15.71
N PHE A 503 -12.72 -0.48 -14.87
CA PHE A 503 -11.50 -1.28 -15.02
C PHE A 503 -11.53 -2.58 -14.21
N GLY A 504 -12.65 -2.89 -13.56
CA GLY A 504 -12.81 -4.12 -12.79
C GLY A 504 -12.20 -4.10 -11.39
N LEU A 505 -11.84 -2.92 -10.89
CA LEU A 505 -11.33 -2.69 -9.55
C LEU A 505 -12.39 -1.96 -8.70
N SER A 506 -12.41 -2.16 -7.39
CA SER A 506 -13.26 -1.39 -6.50
C SER A 506 -12.69 0.02 -6.27
N GLY A 507 -13.54 0.99 -5.95
CA GLY A 507 -13.08 2.35 -5.61
C GLY A 507 -12.13 2.40 -4.43
N LYS A 508 -12.20 1.43 -3.51
CA LYS A 508 -11.27 1.28 -2.39
C LYS A 508 -9.84 0.95 -2.85
N SER A 509 -9.66 0.37 -4.05
CA SER A 509 -8.35 0.05 -4.63
C SER A 509 -7.53 1.30 -4.97
N PHE A 510 -8.20 2.43 -5.16
CA PHE A 510 -7.51 3.70 -5.43
C PHE A 510 -6.64 4.17 -4.28
N ILE A 511 -7.07 3.96 -3.04
CA ILE A 511 -6.34 4.37 -1.83
C ILE A 511 -4.95 3.72 -1.77
N PRO A 512 -4.82 2.37 -1.84
CA PRO A 512 -3.53 1.72 -1.96
C PRO A 512 -2.68 2.25 -3.12
N MET A 513 -3.25 2.40 -4.30
CA MET A 513 -2.51 2.84 -5.48
C MET A 513 -1.91 4.23 -5.33
N LEU A 514 -2.66 5.13 -4.71
CA LEU A 514 -2.17 6.46 -4.41
C LEU A 514 -1.02 6.44 -3.41
N ILE A 515 -1.17 5.72 -2.29
CA ILE A 515 -0.12 5.57 -1.28
C ILE A 515 1.13 4.94 -1.91
N GLY A 516 0.95 4.13 -2.95
CA GLY A 516 2.00 3.47 -3.71
C GLY A 516 2.98 4.41 -4.39
N SER A 517 2.57 5.63 -4.74
CA SER A 517 3.48 6.64 -5.30
C SER A 517 4.50 7.15 -4.27
N GLY A 518 4.21 7.05 -2.97
CA GLY A 518 5.18 7.32 -1.92
C GLY A 518 6.01 6.07 -1.57
N CYS A 519 5.36 5.00 -1.13
CA CYS A 519 6.03 3.76 -0.74
C CYS A 519 5.14 2.52 -0.94
N GLY A 520 5.74 1.44 -1.47
CA GLY A 520 5.05 0.17 -1.72
C GLY A 520 4.56 -0.56 -0.47
N VAL A 521 5.27 -0.45 0.65
CA VAL A 521 4.91 -1.18 1.90
C VAL A 521 3.59 -0.70 2.48
N PRO A 522 3.41 0.61 2.78
CA PRO A 522 2.14 1.10 3.30
C PRO A 522 0.99 0.94 2.31
N CYS A 523 1.25 1.02 1.00
CA CYS A 523 0.22 0.83 0.00
C CYS A 523 -0.36 -0.59 0.03
N ILE A 524 0.49 -1.62 0.14
CA ILE A 524 0.07 -3.01 0.26
C ILE A 524 -0.69 -3.22 1.57
N MET A 525 -0.23 -2.61 2.68
CA MET A 525 -0.92 -2.68 3.97
C MET A 525 -2.31 -2.01 3.93
N ALA A 526 -2.45 -0.91 3.20
CA ALA A 526 -3.73 -0.21 3.02
C ALA A 526 -4.78 -1.07 2.28
N SER A 527 -4.36 -2.09 1.53
CA SER A 527 -5.29 -3.02 0.88
C SER A 527 -6.22 -3.79 1.84
N ARG A 528 -5.92 -3.79 3.14
CA ARG A 528 -6.80 -4.34 4.20
C ARG A 528 -8.17 -3.67 4.27
N THR A 529 -8.27 -2.42 3.81
CA THR A 529 -9.54 -1.70 3.74
C THR A 529 -10.49 -2.25 2.68
N ILE A 530 -9.98 -3.12 1.80
CA ILE A 530 -10.76 -3.78 0.74
C ILE A 530 -11.33 -5.08 1.29
N GLU A 531 -12.64 -5.14 1.46
CA GLU A 531 -13.35 -6.26 2.06
C GLU A 531 -13.39 -7.49 1.14
N ASN A 532 -13.57 -7.28 -0.16
CA ASN A 532 -13.59 -8.36 -1.13
C ASN A 532 -12.18 -8.93 -1.33
N ASP A 533 -11.96 -10.18 -0.97
CA ASP A 533 -10.66 -10.86 -1.04
C ASP A 533 -10.09 -10.92 -2.47
N ARG A 534 -10.95 -11.04 -3.48
CA ARG A 534 -10.57 -11.02 -4.89
C ARG A 534 -10.04 -9.64 -5.30
N ASP A 535 -10.80 -8.57 -5.01
CA ASP A 535 -10.42 -7.20 -5.35
C ASP A 535 -9.16 -6.78 -4.58
N ARG A 536 -9.04 -7.24 -3.31
CA ARG A 536 -7.83 -7.04 -2.50
C ARG A 536 -6.61 -7.69 -3.14
N LYS A 537 -6.70 -8.95 -3.57
CA LYS A 537 -5.61 -9.66 -4.25
C LYS A 537 -5.23 -8.99 -5.57
N MET A 538 -6.20 -8.60 -6.40
CA MET A 538 -5.95 -7.85 -7.63
C MET A 538 -5.22 -6.53 -7.33
N THR A 539 -5.67 -5.79 -6.33
CA THR A 539 -5.04 -4.54 -5.91
C THR A 539 -3.60 -4.76 -5.47
N ILE A 540 -3.33 -5.75 -4.62
CA ILE A 540 -1.96 -6.08 -4.17
C ILE A 540 -1.06 -6.43 -5.36
N MET A 541 -1.57 -7.15 -6.36
CA MET A 541 -0.79 -7.56 -7.54
C MET A 541 -0.44 -6.40 -8.48
N THR A 542 -1.22 -5.32 -8.46
CA THR A 542 -1.09 -4.23 -9.46
C THR A 542 -0.61 -2.91 -8.87
N THR A 543 -0.81 -2.67 -7.58
CA THR A 543 -0.56 -1.36 -6.96
C THR A 543 0.91 -0.92 -6.99
N THR A 544 1.86 -1.86 -7.01
CA THR A 544 3.31 -1.59 -7.02
C THR A 544 3.85 -1.22 -8.40
N PHE A 545 3.02 -1.19 -9.44
CA PHE A 545 3.41 -0.70 -10.76
C PHE A 545 3.59 0.82 -10.81
N ILE A 546 2.96 1.55 -9.89
CA ILE A 546 3.24 2.99 -9.75
C ILE A 546 4.66 3.18 -9.20
N PRO A 547 5.44 4.12 -9.76
CA PRO A 547 6.74 4.49 -9.20
C PRO A 547 6.60 4.98 -7.75
N CYS A 548 7.41 4.43 -6.84
CA CYS A 548 7.55 4.95 -5.48
C CYS A 548 8.75 5.89 -5.39
N GLY A 549 8.91 6.62 -4.28
CA GLY A 549 10.03 7.54 -4.04
C GLY A 549 11.39 6.90 -4.30
N ALA A 550 11.62 5.68 -3.81
CA ALA A 550 12.85 4.91 -4.01
C ALA A 550 13.18 4.54 -5.49
N LYS A 551 12.24 4.74 -6.42
CA LYS A 551 12.49 4.55 -7.86
C LYS A 551 12.88 5.85 -8.56
N LEU A 552 12.72 7.01 -7.93
CA LEU A 552 12.98 8.30 -8.55
C LEU A 552 14.46 8.52 -8.90
N PRO A 553 15.43 8.26 -8.01
CA PRO A 553 16.86 8.37 -8.36
C PRO A 553 17.24 7.48 -9.55
N PHE A 554 16.72 6.26 -9.59
CA PHE A 554 16.93 5.37 -10.73
C PHE A 554 16.33 5.92 -12.05
N ILE A 555 15.12 6.51 -11.98
CA ILE A 555 14.49 7.13 -13.16
C ILE A 555 15.33 8.34 -13.62
N ALA A 556 15.83 9.14 -12.65
CA ALA A 556 16.68 10.30 -12.94
C ALA A 556 18.01 9.87 -13.57
N MET A 557 18.69 8.87 -13.01
CA MET A 557 19.93 8.31 -13.57
C MET A 557 19.76 7.83 -15.02
N VAL A 558 18.68 7.07 -15.30
CA VAL A 558 18.40 6.61 -16.68
C VAL A 558 18.07 7.79 -17.59
N ALA A 559 17.35 8.80 -17.10
CA ALA A 559 17.03 10.00 -17.86
C ALA A 559 18.31 10.82 -18.19
N GLY A 560 19.21 10.98 -17.23
CA GLY A 560 20.49 11.67 -17.39
C GLY A 560 21.41 10.91 -18.33
N ALA A 561 21.77 9.69 -17.97
CA ALA A 561 22.77 8.90 -18.69
C ALA A 561 22.38 8.53 -20.13
N ILE A 562 21.12 8.18 -20.37
CA ILE A 562 20.71 7.61 -21.68
C ILE A 562 19.91 8.61 -22.53
N PHE A 563 19.23 9.56 -21.90
CA PHE A 563 18.34 10.51 -22.57
C PHE A 563 18.78 11.97 -22.43
N GLY A 564 20.00 12.23 -21.93
CA GLY A 564 20.57 13.58 -21.80
C GLY A 564 19.70 14.52 -20.95
N GLY A 565 19.15 14.03 -19.83
CA GLY A 565 18.31 14.82 -18.92
C GLY A 565 16.89 15.13 -19.42
N ALA A 566 16.38 14.40 -20.41
CA ALA A 566 15.10 14.70 -21.04
C ALA A 566 13.93 14.65 -20.04
N SER A 567 13.27 15.78 -19.81
CA SER A 567 12.18 15.97 -18.83
C SER A 567 10.92 15.09 -19.02
N TRP A 568 10.75 14.47 -20.20
CA TRP A 568 9.60 13.59 -20.49
C TRP A 568 9.73 12.19 -19.92
N VAL A 569 10.96 11.73 -19.55
CA VAL A 569 11.22 10.34 -19.10
C VAL A 569 10.50 10.04 -17.79
N ALA A 570 10.63 10.88 -16.79
CA ALA A 570 9.99 10.69 -15.49
C ALA A 570 8.44 10.69 -15.59
N PRO A 571 7.77 11.66 -16.24
CA PRO A 571 6.32 11.57 -16.46
C PRO A 571 5.92 10.30 -17.22
N SER A 572 6.69 9.88 -18.24
CA SER A 572 6.37 8.68 -19.02
C SER A 572 6.38 7.41 -18.16
N ALA A 573 7.31 7.32 -17.17
CA ALA A 573 7.36 6.21 -16.23
C ALA A 573 6.10 6.11 -15.36
N TYR A 574 5.56 7.24 -14.88
CA TYR A 574 4.29 7.28 -14.16
C TYR A 574 3.11 6.86 -15.04
N PHE A 575 3.03 7.38 -16.28
CA PHE A 575 1.97 6.98 -17.21
C PHE A 575 2.06 5.50 -17.59
N LEU A 576 3.26 4.95 -17.73
CA LEU A 576 3.48 3.52 -17.96
C LEU A 576 2.95 2.69 -16.78
N GLY A 577 3.23 3.10 -15.54
CA GLY A 577 2.71 2.44 -14.34
C GLY A 577 1.18 2.46 -14.27
N ILE A 578 0.56 3.61 -14.53
CA ILE A 578 -0.91 3.75 -14.57
C ILE A 578 -1.52 2.88 -15.67
N ALA A 579 -0.95 2.90 -16.87
CA ALA A 579 -1.40 2.07 -17.99
C ALA A 579 -1.28 0.56 -17.65
N ALA A 580 -0.18 0.16 -17.00
CA ALA A 580 0.03 -1.20 -16.53
C ALA A 580 -1.06 -1.65 -15.54
N ILE A 581 -1.45 -0.78 -14.59
CA ILE A 581 -2.53 -1.06 -13.63
C ILE A 581 -3.85 -1.25 -14.34
N ILE A 582 -4.22 -0.33 -15.26
CA ILE A 582 -5.48 -0.38 -15.99
C ILE A 582 -5.54 -1.66 -16.85
N CYS A 583 -4.51 -1.92 -17.65
CA CYS A 583 -4.43 -3.12 -18.49
C CYS A 583 -4.50 -4.40 -17.65
N SER A 584 -3.73 -4.47 -16.56
CA SER A 584 -3.74 -5.62 -15.66
C SER A 584 -5.09 -5.81 -14.99
N GLY A 585 -5.74 -4.74 -14.53
CA GLY A 585 -7.08 -4.79 -13.92
C GLY A 585 -8.10 -5.39 -14.89
N ILE A 586 -8.12 -4.90 -16.14
CA ILE A 586 -9.04 -5.40 -17.18
C ILE A 586 -8.74 -6.88 -17.53
N ILE A 587 -7.46 -7.24 -17.70
CA ILE A 587 -7.05 -8.60 -18.07
C ILE A 587 -7.37 -9.58 -16.93
N LEU A 588 -6.99 -9.23 -15.69
CA LEU A 588 -7.21 -10.09 -14.53
C LEU A 588 -8.69 -10.33 -14.27
N LYS A 589 -9.53 -9.30 -14.36
CA LYS A 589 -11.00 -9.42 -14.21
C LYS A 589 -11.59 -10.47 -15.17
N LYS A 590 -11.01 -10.60 -16.38
CA LYS A 590 -11.49 -11.55 -17.40
C LYS A 590 -10.94 -12.96 -17.26
N THR A 591 -10.12 -13.21 -16.23
CA THR A 591 -9.63 -14.54 -15.91
C THR A 591 -10.57 -15.29 -14.97
N LYS A 592 -10.62 -16.62 -15.03
CA LYS A 592 -11.43 -17.45 -14.12
C LYS A 592 -11.12 -17.23 -12.63
N LEU A 593 -9.89 -16.80 -12.30
CA LEU A 593 -9.45 -16.59 -10.92
C LEU A 593 -10.05 -15.31 -10.29
N PHE A 594 -10.34 -14.29 -11.11
CA PHE A 594 -10.79 -12.97 -10.70
C PHE A 594 -12.10 -12.55 -11.37
N ALA A 595 -12.78 -13.46 -12.08
CA ALA A 595 -14.07 -13.19 -12.70
C ALA A 595 -15.15 -12.91 -11.64
N GLY A 596 -16.09 -12.01 -11.95
CA GLY A 596 -17.19 -11.58 -11.09
C GLY A 596 -17.25 -10.05 -11.01
N ASP A 597 -18.40 -9.51 -10.60
CA ASP A 597 -18.59 -8.09 -10.44
C ASP A 597 -17.83 -7.56 -9.22
N PRO A 598 -17.22 -6.35 -9.31
CA PRO A 598 -16.64 -5.72 -8.15
C PRO A 598 -17.74 -5.49 -7.10
N ALA A 599 -17.40 -5.72 -5.82
CA ALA A 599 -18.34 -5.51 -4.74
C ALA A 599 -18.96 -4.11 -4.82
N PRO A 600 -20.29 -3.96 -4.69
CA PRO A 600 -20.90 -2.65 -4.69
C PRO A 600 -20.32 -1.81 -3.56
N PHE A 601 -20.00 -0.55 -3.86
CA PHE A 601 -19.49 0.38 -2.86
C PHE A 601 -20.64 0.82 -1.94
N VAL A 602 -20.96 -0.04 -0.99
CA VAL A 602 -21.94 0.26 0.06
C VAL A 602 -21.17 0.69 1.30
N MET A 603 -20.72 1.94 1.33
CA MET A 603 -20.04 2.50 2.50
C MET A 603 -20.79 3.74 2.97
N GLU A 604 -21.16 3.78 4.24
CA GLU A 604 -21.60 5.02 4.87
C GLU A 604 -20.42 5.99 4.86
N LEU A 605 -20.68 7.23 4.41
CA LEU A 605 -19.73 8.31 4.61
C LEU A 605 -19.78 8.67 6.11
N PRO A 606 -18.79 8.30 6.92
CA PRO A 606 -18.81 8.62 8.34
C PRO A 606 -18.85 10.14 8.50
N ALA A 607 -19.54 10.67 9.52
CA ALA A 607 -19.51 12.11 9.81
C ALA A 607 -18.06 12.57 10.02
N TYR A 608 -17.71 13.77 9.53
CA TYR A 608 -16.39 14.32 9.78
C TYR A 608 -16.16 14.51 11.26
N HIS A 609 -15.06 14.02 11.77
CA HIS A 609 -14.61 14.26 13.13
C HIS A 609 -13.08 14.39 13.15
N LEU A 610 -12.60 15.24 14.02
CA LEU A 610 -11.15 15.36 14.22
C LEU A 610 -10.67 14.13 15.02
N PRO A 611 -9.73 13.35 14.47
CA PRO A 611 -9.14 12.26 15.23
C PRO A 611 -8.34 12.79 16.41
N THR A 612 -8.29 12.05 17.51
CA THR A 612 -7.46 12.44 18.65
C THR A 612 -5.99 12.26 18.31
N VAL A 613 -5.14 13.17 18.77
CA VAL A 613 -3.68 13.11 18.54
C VAL A 613 -3.11 11.74 18.97
N GLY A 614 -3.57 11.23 20.12
CA GLY A 614 -3.13 9.92 20.61
C GLY A 614 -3.50 8.75 19.68
N SER A 615 -4.65 8.79 19.00
CA SER A 615 -5.01 7.74 18.02
C SER A 615 -4.17 7.81 16.75
N VAL A 616 -3.87 9.02 16.28
CA VAL A 616 -3.01 9.25 15.10
C VAL A 616 -1.58 8.76 15.39
N LEU A 617 -0.99 9.19 16.51
CA LEU A 617 0.38 8.79 16.90
C LEU A 617 0.49 7.28 17.15
N ARG A 618 -0.52 6.66 17.75
CA ARG A 618 -0.53 5.21 17.94
C ARG A 618 -0.59 4.48 16.59
N SER A 619 -1.46 4.89 15.68
CA SER A 619 -1.56 4.30 14.34
C SER A 619 -0.27 4.47 13.55
N MET A 620 0.36 5.64 13.61
CA MET A 620 1.67 5.92 13.03
C MET A 620 2.72 4.96 13.60
N TRP A 621 2.83 4.87 14.92
CA TRP A 621 3.84 4.03 15.57
C TRP A 621 3.66 2.53 15.29
N GLU A 622 2.43 2.01 15.32
CA GLU A 622 2.14 0.61 15.00
C GLU A 622 2.56 0.25 13.56
N ARG A 623 2.30 1.14 12.61
CA ARG A 623 2.70 0.96 11.21
C ARG A 623 4.21 1.09 11.04
N GLY A 624 4.82 2.12 11.64
CA GLY A 624 6.26 2.38 11.61
C GLY A 624 7.07 1.27 12.27
N TRP A 625 6.67 0.83 13.47
CA TRP A 625 7.34 -0.28 14.16
C TRP A 625 7.28 -1.59 13.38
N SER A 626 6.14 -1.86 12.74
CA SER A 626 6.02 -3.02 11.84
C SER A 626 6.99 -2.95 10.64
N PHE A 627 7.29 -1.75 10.14
CA PHE A 627 8.29 -1.53 9.10
C PHE A 627 9.71 -1.75 9.63
N ILE A 628 10.09 -1.08 10.73
CA ILE A 628 11.42 -1.18 11.35
C ILE A 628 11.77 -2.63 11.70
N LYS A 629 10.84 -3.37 12.30
CA LYS A 629 11.07 -4.78 12.64
C LYS A 629 11.35 -5.65 11.42
N LYS A 630 10.74 -5.36 10.29
CA LYS A 630 10.98 -6.12 9.05
C LYS A 630 12.27 -5.70 8.35
N ALA A 631 12.56 -4.40 8.36
CA ALA A 631 13.82 -3.88 7.88
C ALA A 631 15.00 -4.53 8.61
N GLY A 632 14.96 -4.55 9.93
CA GLY A 632 15.98 -5.17 10.78
C GLY A 632 16.10 -6.71 10.70
N THR A 633 15.29 -7.40 9.91
CA THR A 633 15.41 -8.86 9.76
C THR A 633 15.67 -9.29 8.32
N ILE A 634 14.73 -9.02 7.41
CA ILE A 634 14.81 -9.53 6.04
C ILE A 634 15.85 -8.75 5.25
N ILE A 635 15.88 -7.43 5.40
CA ILE A 635 16.80 -6.58 4.64
C ILE A 635 18.22 -6.81 5.13
N LEU A 636 18.46 -6.80 6.44
CA LEU A 636 19.77 -7.12 7.01
C LEU A 636 20.35 -8.44 6.47
N LEU A 637 19.53 -9.51 6.45
CA LEU A 637 20.01 -10.79 5.90
C LEU A 637 20.33 -10.69 4.41
N SER A 638 19.52 -9.93 3.67
CA SER A 638 19.71 -9.76 2.23
C SER A 638 20.95 -8.93 1.90
N THR A 639 21.21 -7.85 2.65
CA THR A 639 22.39 -7.00 2.45
C THR A 639 23.67 -7.77 2.77
N ILE A 640 23.70 -8.57 3.82
CA ILE A 640 24.85 -9.46 4.13
C ILE A 640 25.09 -10.45 2.98
N VAL A 641 24.07 -11.07 2.43
CA VAL A 641 24.22 -12.02 1.31
C VAL A 641 24.72 -11.31 0.05
N ILE A 642 24.21 -10.11 -0.23
CA ILE A 642 24.67 -9.34 -1.39
C ILE A 642 26.10 -8.88 -1.22
N TRP A 643 26.43 -8.28 -0.07
CA TRP A 643 27.79 -7.91 0.24
C TRP A 643 28.76 -9.09 0.05
N PHE A 644 28.43 -10.25 0.64
CA PHE A 644 29.26 -11.44 0.50
C PHE A 644 29.42 -11.87 -0.98
N THR A 645 28.36 -11.85 -1.75
CA THR A 645 28.43 -12.26 -3.17
C THR A 645 29.08 -11.23 -4.08
N THR A 646 29.14 -9.96 -3.65
CA THR A 646 29.83 -8.87 -4.37
C THR A 646 31.32 -8.87 -4.11
N TYR A 647 31.71 -8.96 -2.85
CA TYR A 647 33.11 -8.83 -2.47
C TYR A 647 33.88 -10.15 -2.36
N PHE A 648 33.27 -11.29 -2.62
CA PHE A 648 33.97 -12.57 -2.70
C PHE A 648 33.84 -13.22 -4.06
N GLY A 649 34.96 -13.80 -4.54
CA GLY A 649 35.02 -14.45 -5.84
C GLY A 649 36.21 -15.35 -6.01
N PHE A 650 36.42 -15.82 -7.24
CA PHE A 650 37.52 -16.67 -7.62
C PHE A 650 38.48 -15.93 -8.55
N VAL A 651 39.67 -15.62 -8.09
CA VAL A 651 40.78 -15.05 -8.90
C VAL A 651 41.89 -16.07 -8.95
N ASP A 652 42.36 -16.42 -10.13
CA ASP A 652 43.39 -17.43 -10.39
C ASP A 652 43.15 -18.80 -9.73
N GLY A 653 41.85 -19.15 -9.55
CA GLY A 653 41.43 -20.41 -8.93
C GLY A 653 41.46 -20.42 -7.41
N ALA A 654 41.85 -19.32 -6.75
CA ALA A 654 41.75 -19.14 -5.30
C ALA A 654 40.47 -18.34 -4.94
N PHE A 655 39.79 -18.78 -3.89
CA PHE A 655 38.67 -18.03 -3.32
C PHE A 655 39.19 -16.98 -2.36
N GLN A 656 38.91 -15.71 -2.67
CA GLN A 656 39.43 -14.58 -1.88
C GLN A 656 38.45 -13.41 -1.84
N MET A 657 38.67 -12.46 -0.96
CA MET A 657 38.02 -11.16 -0.97
C MET A 657 38.58 -10.35 -2.14
N LEU A 658 37.72 -9.68 -2.87
CA LEU A 658 38.05 -8.93 -4.09
C LEU A 658 38.23 -7.46 -3.76
N SER A 659 39.15 -6.82 -4.42
CA SER A 659 39.24 -5.36 -4.50
C SER A 659 38.21 -4.82 -5.52
N GLU A 660 37.96 -3.52 -5.54
CA GLU A 660 36.98 -2.89 -6.39
C GLU A 660 37.23 -3.14 -7.89
N ASP A 661 38.47 -3.16 -8.30
CA ASP A 661 38.91 -3.47 -9.68
C ASP A 661 38.67 -4.94 -10.09
N GLN A 662 38.42 -5.85 -9.13
CA GLN A 662 38.23 -7.30 -9.35
C GLN A 662 36.77 -7.74 -9.26
N ILE A 663 35.82 -6.83 -9.07
CA ILE A 663 34.37 -7.14 -8.90
C ILE A 663 33.81 -7.97 -10.06
N ASP A 664 34.36 -7.87 -11.24
CA ASP A 664 34.04 -8.72 -12.42
C ASP A 664 34.22 -10.21 -12.20
N SER A 665 35.05 -10.61 -11.22
CA SER A 665 35.28 -12.00 -10.81
C SER A 665 34.46 -12.46 -9.63
N SER A 666 33.54 -11.59 -9.15
CA SER A 666 32.68 -11.86 -8.00
C SER A 666 31.67 -13.00 -8.25
N ILE A 667 31.20 -13.60 -7.18
CA ILE A 667 30.10 -14.59 -7.24
C ILE A 667 28.88 -13.94 -7.89
N LEU A 668 28.57 -12.69 -7.51
CA LEU A 668 27.43 -11.95 -8.04
C LEU A 668 27.56 -11.68 -9.55
N ALA A 669 28.75 -11.29 -10.01
CA ALA A 669 29.06 -11.14 -11.44
C ALA A 669 28.93 -12.48 -12.20
N THR A 670 29.42 -13.56 -11.60
CA THR A 670 29.30 -14.92 -12.20
C THR A 670 27.84 -15.33 -12.34
N ILE A 671 27.02 -15.09 -11.32
CA ILE A 671 25.56 -15.33 -11.37
C ILE A 671 24.92 -14.42 -12.43
N GLY A 672 25.28 -13.12 -12.44
CA GLY A 672 24.82 -12.17 -13.44
C GLY A 672 25.10 -12.63 -14.86
N LYS A 673 26.34 -13.01 -15.14
CA LYS A 673 26.76 -13.56 -16.45
C LYS A 673 25.97 -14.83 -16.81
N ALA A 674 25.69 -15.71 -15.84
CA ALA A 674 24.94 -16.95 -16.07
C ALA A 674 23.44 -16.71 -16.41
N ILE A 675 22.83 -15.64 -15.93
CA ILE A 675 21.40 -15.36 -16.16
C ILE A 675 21.16 -14.20 -17.16
N SER A 676 22.19 -13.46 -17.57
CA SER A 676 22.07 -12.28 -18.45
C SER A 676 21.39 -12.60 -19.81
N TRP A 677 21.54 -13.84 -20.29
CA TRP A 677 20.92 -14.28 -21.54
C TRP A 677 19.39 -14.15 -21.55
N ILE A 678 18.77 -14.19 -20.36
CA ILE A 678 17.32 -14.00 -20.21
C ILE A 678 16.89 -12.61 -20.66
N PHE A 679 17.76 -11.59 -20.47
CA PHE A 679 17.51 -10.19 -20.78
C PHE A 679 17.95 -9.76 -22.17
N ILE A 680 18.67 -10.62 -22.93
CA ILE A 680 19.06 -10.33 -24.33
C ILE A 680 17.83 -9.92 -25.18
N PRO A 681 16.66 -10.58 -25.14
CA PRO A 681 15.52 -10.14 -25.93
C PRO A 681 14.98 -8.76 -25.55
N GLN A 682 15.27 -8.29 -24.33
CA GLN A 682 14.87 -6.96 -23.83
C GLN A 682 15.91 -5.87 -24.17
N GLY A 683 17.07 -6.24 -24.73
CA GLY A 683 18.10 -5.33 -25.18
C GLY A 683 19.17 -4.96 -24.14
N PHE A 684 19.06 -5.43 -22.90
CA PHE A 684 20.04 -5.20 -21.83
C PHE A 684 20.57 -6.52 -21.24
N GLY A 685 21.01 -7.40 -22.15
CA GLY A 685 21.60 -8.70 -21.79
C GLY A 685 23.04 -8.63 -21.30
N ASN A 686 23.52 -7.48 -20.83
CA ASN A 686 24.81 -7.35 -20.15
C ASN A 686 24.67 -7.79 -18.68
N TRP A 687 25.76 -8.28 -18.10
CA TRP A 687 25.72 -8.82 -16.76
C TRP A 687 25.54 -7.69 -15.70
N GLN A 688 26.07 -6.48 -15.96
CA GLN A 688 25.94 -5.32 -15.06
C GLN A 688 24.47 -4.93 -14.87
N ALA A 689 23.71 -4.68 -15.94
CA ALA A 689 22.29 -4.38 -15.86
C ALA A 689 21.48 -5.53 -15.23
N THR A 690 21.91 -6.78 -15.47
CA THR A 690 21.29 -7.95 -14.86
C THR A 690 21.49 -7.95 -13.35
N VAL A 691 22.71 -7.72 -12.89
CA VAL A 691 23.05 -7.61 -11.45
C VAL A 691 22.29 -6.44 -10.82
N ALA A 692 22.31 -5.26 -11.43
CA ALA A 692 21.57 -4.10 -10.93
C ALA A 692 20.05 -4.38 -10.82
N SER A 693 19.47 -5.13 -11.75
CA SER A 693 18.06 -5.54 -11.65
C SER A 693 17.79 -6.51 -10.49
N VAL A 694 18.76 -7.35 -10.16
CA VAL A 694 18.66 -8.32 -9.03
C VAL A 694 18.86 -7.60 -7.70
N THR A 695 19.86 -6.73 -7.58
CA THR A 695 20.11 -5.93 -6.35
C THR A 695 18.93 -4.99 -6.08
N GLY A 696 18.34 -4.43 -7.12
CA GLY A 696 17.11 -3.63 -7.03
C GLY A 696 15.86 -4.37 -6.51
N LEU A 697 15.90 -5.69 -6.33
CA LEU A 697 14.86 -6.42 -5.60
C LEU A 697 15.02 -6.28 -4.08
N VAL A 698 16.22 -6.03 -3.58
CA VAL A 698 16.46 -5.79 -2.16
C VAL A 698 15.90 -4.42 -1.78
N ALA A 699 16.43 -3.39 -2.43
CA ALA A 699 15.97 -2.02 -2.33
C ALA A 699 16.12 -1.36 -3.71
N LYS A 700 15.16 -0.54 -4.12
CA LYS A 700 15.15 -0.01 -5.51
C LYS A 700 16.19 1.07 -5.74
N GLU A 701 16.56 1.78 -4.70
CA GLU A 701 17.68 2.73 -4.67
C GLU A 701 19.03 2.05 -4.94
N ASN A 702 19.20 0.81 -4.52
CA ASN A 702 20.45 0.07 -4.75
C ASN A 702 20.77 -0.16 -6.23
N ILE A 703 19.82 0.08 -7.15
CA ILE A 703 20.10 0.03 -8.59
C ILE A 703 21.12 1.12 -8.93
N VAL A 704 20.95 2.34 -8.40
CA VAL A 704 21.83 3.48 -8.67
C VAL A 704 23.24 3.19 -8.16
N GLY A 705 23.37 2.84 -6.88
CA GLY A 705 24.66 2.51 -6.30
C GLY A 705 25.37 1.33 -7.01
N THR A 706 24.60 0.26 -7.34
CA THR A 706 25.17 -0.86 -8.12
C THR A 706 25.64 -0.43 -9.50
N MET A 707 24.88 0.42 -10.19
CA MET A 707 25.26 0.93 -11.51
C MET A 707 26.49 1.83 -11.40
N GLY A 708 26.56 2.69 -10.36
CA GLY A 708 27.73 3.52 -10.06
C GLY A 708 29.01 2.68 -9.91
N ILE A 709 28.98 1.66 -9.07
CA ILE A 709 30.12 0.75 -8.85
C ILE A 709 30.48 -0.01 -10.13
N LEU A 710 29.49 -0.56 -10.85
CA LEU A 710 29.75 -1.44 -11.99
C LEU A 710 30.15 -0.70 -13.29
N TYR A 711 29.87 0.59 -13.39
CA TYR A 711 30.22 1.42 -14.54
C TYR A 711 31.27 2.50 -14.21
N GLY A 712 31.54 2.78 -12.91
CA GLY A 712 32.51 3.78 -12.46
C GLY A 712 33.98 3.32 -12.40
N GLY A 713 34.23 2.01 -12.55
CA GLY A 713 35.62 1.45 -12.41
C GLY A 713 36.54 1.64 -13.63
N GLN A 714 36.29 2.58 -14.53
CA GLN A 714 37.16 2.90 -15.66
C GLN A 714 37.75 4.29 -15.43
N GLU A 715 39.06 4.36 -15.20
CA GLU A 715 39.79 5.65 -15.07
C GLU A 715 39.45 6.59 -16.22
N GLY A 716 38.97 7.79 -15.91
CA GLY A 716 38.69 8.86 -16.88
C GLY A 716 37.39 8.70 -17.71
N VAL A 717 36.52 7.77 -17.40
CA VAL A 717 35.19 7.63 -18.05
C VAL A 717 34.11 7.79 -17.03
N SER A 718 33.24 8.77 -17.22
CA SER A 718 32.14 9.02 -16.35
C SER A 718 31.14 7.83 -16.35
N VAL A 719 30.44 7.60 -15.22
CA VAL A 719 29.39 6.55 -15.08
C VAL A 719 28.33 6.72 -16.17
N TYR A 720 27.96 7.97 -16.46
CA TYR A 720 26.95 8.28 -17.46
C TYR A 720 27.43 7.97 -18.88
N ALA A 721 28.67 8.29 -19.20
CA ALA A 721 29.26 7.97 -20.50
C ALA A 721 29.40 6.45 -20.70
N ALA A 722 29.81 5.70 -19.67
CA ALA A 722 29.90 4.24 -19.69
C ALA A 722 28.52 3.59 -19.88
N MET A 723 27.50 4.11 -19.20
CA MET A 723 26.12 3.67 -19.38
C MET A 723 25.60 4.00 -20.80
N ALA A 724 25.83 5.22 -21.29
CA ALA A 724 25.41 5.64 -22.64
C ALA A 724 26.05 4.76 -23.73
N ALA A 725 27.29 4.32 -23.53
CA ALA A 725 27.96 3.38 -24.44
C ALA A 725 27.35 1.96 -24.40
N SER A 726 26.82 1.54 -23.23
CA SER A 726 26.28 0.19 -23.02
C SER A 726 24.82 0.05 -23.40
N PHE A 727 24.05 1.14 -23.40
CA PHE A 727 22.63 1.15 -23.68
C PHE A 727 22.29 1.99 -24.93
N THR A 728 21.36 1.49 -25.72
CA THR A 728 20.65 2.32 -26.69
C THR A 728 19.45 2.98 -26.01
N ALA A 729 18.95 4.10 -26.53
CA ALA A 729 17.73 4.75 -25.99
C ALA A 729 16.55 3.76 -25.81
N VAL A 730 16.38 2.83 -26.76
CA VAL A 730 15.33 1.81 -26.71
C VAL A 730 15.59 0.78 -25.61
N SER A 731 16.83 0.27 -25.51
CA SER A 731 17.17 -0.73 -24.47
C SER A 731 17.20 -0.12 -23.08
N GLY A 732 17.62 1.15 -22.96
CA GLY A 732 17.57 1.90 -21.70
C GLY A 732 16.13 2.12 -21.22
N TYR A 733 15.22 2.48 -22.13
CA TYR A 733 13.80 2.59 -21.76
C TYR A 733 13.17 1.23 -21.40
N ALA A 734 13.59 0.14 -22.07
CA ALA A 734 13.17 -1.22 -21.74
C ALA A 734 13.69 -1.64 -20.34
N PHE A 735 14.94 -1.29 -20.00
CA PHE A 735 15.52 -1.51 -18.68
C PHE A 735 14.76 -0.72 -17.60
N LEU A 736 14.44 0.56 -17.88
CA LEU A 736 13.60 1.38 -17.01
C LEU A 736 12.23 0.71 -16.79
N ALA A 737 11.55 0.34 -17.87
CA ALA A 737 10.21 -0.26 -17.80
C ALA A 737 10.20 -1.59 -17.02
N PHE A 738 11.24 -2.43 -17.21
CA PHE A 738 11.37 -3.70 -16.47
C PHE A 738 11.51 -3.44 -14.96
N ASN A 739 12.45 -2.60 -14.54
CA ASN A 739 12.71 -2.31 -13.14
C ASN A 739 11.56 -1.55 -12.46
N LEU A 740 10.79 -0.79 -13.24
CA LEU A 740 9.59 -0.12 -12.78
C LEU A 740 8.47 -1.11 -12.45
N LEU A 741 8.19 -2.06 -13.36
CA LEU A 741 7.04 -2.95 -13.30
C LEU A 741 7.32 -4.31 -12.65
N CYS A 742 8.59 -4.72 -12.49
CA CYS A 742 8.93 -6.00 -11.85
C CYS A 742 8.55 -6.03 -10.36
N ALA A 743 8.79 -7.16 -9.71
CA ALA A 743 8.53 -7.32 -8.29
C ALA A 743 9.13 -6.14 -7.48
N PRO A 744 8.42 -5.65 -6.47
CA PRO A 744 8.89 -4.55 -5.62
C PRO A 744 10.03 -5.01 -4.70
N CYS A 745 10.60 -4.08 -3.91
CA CYS A 745 11.65 -4.39 -2.94
C CYS A 745 11.22 -5.47 -1.92
N PHE A 746 12.18 -6.13 -1.29
CA PHE A 746 11.93 -7.22 -0.33
C PHE A 746 11.01 -6.81 0.82
N ALA A 747 11.09 -5.57 1.30
CA ALA A 747 10.17 -5.05 2.30
C ALA A 747 8.71 -5.09 1.82
N ALA A 748 8.46 -4.68 0.59
CA ALA A 748 7.14 -4.73 -0.02
C ALA A 748 6.71 -6.17 -0.34
N MET A 749 7.61 -7.04 -0.81
CA MET A 749 7.33 -8.47 -0.97
C MET A 749 6.94 -9.13 0.36
N GLY A 750 7.61 -8.76 1.47
CA GLY A 750 7.23 -9.20 2.81
C GLY A 750 5.82 -8.73 3.21
N ALA A 751 5.42 -7.52 2.80
CA ALA A 751 4.06 -7.05 2.98
C ALA A 751 3.06 -7.83 2.11
N ILE A 752 3.37 -8.10 0.83
CA ILE A 752 2.55 -8.95 -0.06
C ILE A 752 2.34 -10.32 0.58
N LYS A 753 3.40 -10.99 1.05
CA LYS A 753 3.30 -12.31 1.69
C LYS A 753 2.35 -12.29 2.89
N ARG A 754 2.40 -11.24 3.69
CA ARG A 754 1.53 -11.10 4.87
C ARG A 754 0.08 -10.83 4.49
N GLU A 755 -0.17 -9.90 3.56
CA GLU A 755 -1.53 -9.50 3.19
C GLU A 755 -2.22 -10.54 2.31
N MET A 756 -1.46 -11.31 1.50
CA MET A 756 -1.99 -12.46 0.77
C MET A 756 -2.34 -13.64 1.68
N ASN A 757 -1.70 -13.75 2.85
CA ASN A 757 -1.86 -14.83 3.85
C ASN A 757 -1.87 -16.26 3.24
N ASN A 758 -1.22 -16.43 2.09
CA ASN A 758 -1.14 -17.67 1.36
C ASN A 758 0.10 -17.68 0.48
N THR A 759 0.99 -18.68 0.68
CA THR A 759 2.26 -18.79 -0.03
C THR A 759 2.06 -18.99 -1.55
N LYS A 760 1.01 -19.69 -1.97
CA LYS A 760 0.70 -19.88 -3.40
C LYS A 760 0.34 -18.53 -4.05
N TRP A 761 -0.50 -17.74 -3.43
CA TRP A 761 -0.89 -16.42 -3.94
C TRP A 761 0.25 -15.42 -3.93
N PHE A 762 1.16 -15.52 -2.95
CA PHE A 762 2.39 -14.74 -2.94
C PHE A 762 3.23 -14.99 -4.20
N TRP A 763 3.54 -16.26 -4.51
CA TRP A 763 4.33 -16.58 -5.69
C TRP A 763 3.61 -16.28 -7.01
N ILE A 764 2.28 -16.42 -7.05
CA ILE A 764 1.48 -15.97 -8.21
C ILE A 764 1.61 -14.46 -8.41
N ALA A 765 1.56 -13.66 -7.34
CA ALA A 765 1.69 -12.21 -7.42
C ALA A 765 3.07 -11.79 -7.94
N ILE A 766 4.14 -12.33 -7.34
CA ILE A 766 5.52 -12.04 -7.77
C ILE A 766 5.77 -12.52 -9.21
N GLY A 767 5.37 -13.74 -9.53
CA GLY A 767 5.49 -14.27 -10.89
C GLY A 767 4.72 -13.46 -11.93
N TYR A 768 3.53 -12.98 -11.57
CA TYR A 768 2.75 -12.08 -12.43
C TYR A 768 3.46 -10.75 -12.68
N GLN A 769 3.95 -10.10 -11.62
CA GLN A 769 4.65 -8.82 -11.74
C GLN A 769 5.92 -8.94 -12.58
N CYS A 770 6.78 -9.92 -12.29
CA CYS A 770 8.00 -10.16 -13.09
C CYS A 770 7.68 -10.55 -14.53
N GLY A 771 6.70 -11.44 -14.74
CA GLY A 771 6.31 -11.85 -16.09
C GLY A 771 5.70 -10.71 -16.91
N PHE A 772 4.83 -9.90 -16.30
CA PHE A 772 4.24 -8.75 -16.96
C PHE A 772 5.31 -7.70 -17.33
N ALA A 773 6.21 -7.39 -16.39
CA ALA A 773 7.35 -6.49 -16.63
C ALA A 773 8.24 -6.99 -17.77
N TYR A 774 8.54 -8.28 -17.78
CA TYR A 774 9.34 -8.93 -18.83
C TYR A 774 8.70 -8.77 -20.22
N LEU A 775 7.40 -9.04 -20.32
CA LEU A 775 6.68 -8.92 -21.60
C LEU A 775 6.61 -7.49 -22.09
N VAL A 776 6.36 -6.53 -21.19
CA VAL A 776 6.30 -5.09 -21.54
C VAL A 776 7.67 -4.61 -22.02
N ALA A 777 8.74 -4.89 -21.27
CA ALA A 777 10.10 -4.49 -21.65
C ALA A 777 10.54 -5.12 -22.98
N LEU A 778 10.22 -6.38 -23.21
CA LEU A 778 10.48 -7.06 -24.47
C LEU A 778 9.76 -6.38 -25.65
N VAL A 779 8.47 -6.04 -25.46
CA VAL A 779 7.70 -5.34 -26.49
C VAL A 779 8.33 -3.98 -26.78
N ILE A 780 8.68 -3.21 -25.74
CA ILE A 780 9.31 -1.89 -25.89
C ILE A 780 10.60 -2.00 -26.68
N ASN A 781 11.51 -2.93 -26.33
CA ASN A 781 12.75 -3.11 -27.01
C ASN A 781 12.57 -3.55 -28.46
N GLN A 782 11.81 -4.62 -28.69
CA GLN A 782 11.71 -5.21 -30.03
C GLN A 782 10.94 -4.31 -31.01
N ILE A 783 9.92 -3.61 -30.55
CA ILE A 783 9.18 -2.66 -31.39
C ILE A 783 9.99 -1.37 -31.58
N GLY A 784 10.66 -0.87 -30.51
CA GLY A 784 11.53 0.29 -30.60
C GLY A 784 12.67 0.08 -31.61
N ARG A 785 13.32 -1.08 -31.60
CA ARG A 785 14.35 -1.47 -32.58
C ARG A 785 13.85 -1.48 -34.02
N LEU A 786 12.58 -1.85 -34.23
CA LEU A 786 11.98 -1.78 -35.55
C LEU A 786 11.90 -0.34 -36.06
N PHE A 787 11.54 0.62 -35.22
CA PHE A 787 11.46 2.04 -35.57
C PHE A 787 12.85 2.71 -35.73
N THR A 788 13.86 2.20 -35.06
CA THR A 788 15.26 2.70 -35.16
C THR A 788 16.06 2.07 -36.30
N GLY A 789 15.42 1.23 -37.15
CA GLY A 789 16.05 0.69 -38.35
C GLY A 789 16.93 -0.56 -38.09
N ALA A 790 16.88 -1.18 -36.91
CA ALA A 790 17.69 -2.36 -36.57
C ALA A 790 17.21 -3.68 -37.23
N GLY A 791 16.19 -3.59 -38.10
CA GLY A 791 15.70 -4.69 -38.93
C GLY A 791 14.63 -5.58 -38.24
N PHE A 792 13.97 -6.38 -39.03
CA PHE A 792 12.91 -7.32 -38.60
C PHE A 792 13.53 -8.66 -38.21
N GLY A 793 13.31 -9.11 -36.98
CA GLY A 793 13.84 -10.34 -36.43
C GLY A 793 12.83 -11.22 -35.75
N ILE A 794 13.25 -12.42 -35.30
CA ILE A 794 12.38 -13.37 -34.57
C ILE A 794 11.79 -12.69 -33.32
N GLY A 795 12.56 -11.85 -32.61
CA GLY A 795 12.09 -11.12 -31.43
C GLY A 795 10.95 -10.15 -31.76
N THR A 796 10.98 -9.51 -32.94
CA THR A 796 9.92 -8.61 -33.41
C THR A 796 8.62 -9.38 -33.65
N VAL A 797 8.71 -10.58 -34.23
CA VAL A 797 7.53 -11.46 -34.43
C VAL A 797 6.92 -11.81 -33.07
N VAL A 798 7.76 -12.22 -32.10
CA VAL A 798 7.31 -12.53 -30.73
C VAL A 798 6.63 -11.31 -30.09
N ALA A 799 7.21 -10.11 -30.21
CA ALA A 799 6.62 -8.88 -29.67
C ALA A 799 5.25 -8.59 -30.30
N ILE A 800 5.10 -8.74 -31.62
CA ILE A 800 3.81 -8.56 -32.30
C ILE A 800 2.77 -9.59 -31.80
N VAL A 801 3.17 -10.85 -31.62
CA VAL A 801 2.28 -11.89 -31.08
C VAL A 801 1.84 -11.52 -29.66
N ILE A 802 2.76 -11.03 -28.83
CA ILE A 802 2.46 -10.57 -27.46
C ILE A 802 1.46 -9.40 -27.50
N ILE A 803 1.66 -8.41 -28.38
CA ILE A 803 0.76 -7.28 -28.54
C ILE A 803 -0.63 -7.78 -28.96
N ILE A 804 -0.72 -8.68 -29.94
CA ILE A 804 -2.00 -9.26 -30.38
C ILE A 804 -2.66 -10.00 -29.22
N ALA A 805 -1.88 -10.76 -28.43
CA ALA A 805 -2.39 -11.47 -27.25
C ALA A 805 -2.90 -10.48 -26.19
N PHE A 806 -2.18 -9.39 -25.89
CA PHE A 806 -2.64 -8.34 -24.98
C PHE A 806 -3.93 -7.67 -25.48
N ILE A 807 -3.99 -7.31 -26.75
CA ILE A 807 -5.20 -6.75 -27.38
C ILE A 807 -6.36 -7.74 -27.26
N TYR A 808 -6.14 -9.01 -27.61
CA TYR A 808 -7.16 -10.04 -27.46
C TYR A 808 -7.65 -10.18 -26.03
N LEU A 809 -6.73 -10.19 -25.03
CA LEU A 809 -7.09 -10.29 -23.63
C LEU A 809 -7.84 -9.04 -23.12
N LEU A 810 -7.50 -7.85 -23.62
CA LEU A 810 -8.19 -6.60 -23.30
C LEU A 810 -9.61 -6.54 -23.86
N PHE A 811 -9.83 -7.04 -25.08
CA PHE A 811 -11.13 -6.96 -25.76
C PHE A 811 -11.95 -8.26 -25.68
N ARG A 812 -11.39 -9.36 -25.17
CA ARG A 812 -12.11 -10.61 -24.95
C ARG A 812 -13.39 -10.35 -24.16
N PRO A 813 -14.57 -10.89 -24.62
CA PRO A 813 -15.81 -10.74 -23.87
C PRO A 813 -15.68 -11.36 -22.46
N TYR A 814 -16.29 -10.73 -21.49
CA TYR A 814 -16.38 -11.23 -20.13
C TYR A 814 -17.23 -12.50 -20.13
N LYS A 815 -16.71 -13.60 -19.56
CA LYS A 815 -17.50 -14.76 -19.22
C LYS A 815 -17.81 -14.67 -17.74
N GLU A 816 -19.09 -14.56 -17.38
CA GLU A 816 -19.52 -14.73 -16.01
C GLU A 816 -18.92 -16.02 -15.43
N SER A 817 -18.33 -15.93 -14.25
CA SER A 817 -17.88 -17.11 -13.58
C SER A 817 -19.08 -17.89 -13.07
N GLU A 818 -19.29 -19.06 -13.61
CA GLU A 818 -20.07 -20.08 -12.94
C GLU A 818 -19.40 -20.33 -11.59
N THR A 819 -20.04 -19.88 -10.54
CA THR A 819 -19.81 -20.20 -9.13
C THR A 819 -18.39 -19.99 -8.58
N LEU A 820 -18.25 -19.00 -7.69
CA LEU A 820 -17.35 -19.10 -6.54
C LEU A 820 -17.82 -20.27 -5.66
N GLN A 821 -17.46 -21.48 -6.01
CA GLN A 821 -17.53 -22.58 -5.06
C GLN A 821 -16.48 -22.24 -3.97
N VAL A 822 -16.97 -21.71 -2.87
CA VAL A 822 -16.26 -21.84 -1.59
C VAL A 822 -16.12 -23.35 -1.41
N ALA A 823 -14.90 -23.85 -1.49
CA ALA A 823 -14.62 -25.22 -1.14
C ALA A 823 -15.07 -25.41 0.31
N THR A 824 -16.28 -25.88 0.50
CA THR A 824 -16.74 -26.44 1.77
C THR A 824 -15.84 -27.65 1.97
N GLY A 825 -14.80 -27.48 2.79
CA GLY A 825 -13.95 -28.58 3.19
C GLY A 825 -14.82 -29.70 3.75
N LYS A 826 -14.78 -30.86 3.08
CA LYS A 826 -15.15 -32.13 3.69
C LYS A 826 -14.12 -32.49 4.72
#